data_26efb27607aa18fb6ed885b752c1c68f
#
_entry.id   26efb27607aa18fb6ed885b752c1c68f
#
_cell.length_a   1.000
_cell.length_b   1.000
_cell.length_c   1.000
_cell.angle_alpha   90.00
_cell.angle_beta   90.00
_cell.angle_gamma   90.00
#
_symmetry.space_group_name_H-M   'P 1'
#
loop_
_entity.id
_entity.type
_entity.pdbx_description
1 polymer ?
#
loop_
_entity_poly.entity_id
_entity_poly.type
_entity_poly.pdbx_seq_one_letter_code
_entity_poly.pdbx_strand_id
1 'polypeptide(L)'
;MAENEIVKNQAGVEERNDASDSDQDVNLGVTRREFLQKSMMVTSGLALSAMLPAFTPEDWGVVAQTVTCKTNQPLQKIMEITAKPSVPGGPGTLKAVIKILNEKKEYLAASATSSNPVCNSGQMRYFSAYDKTNPGTIWPESFPDAKGSPAPGPTLRCRVGDTVQITLLNQVKVSDFAKSLDVAESGGTCDVSMALKPDGSAVNTYPGDPSFETPPNCFHGSSSTNLHYHGTHVSPNSIEDYVLANTRPSPREANGKPVVDEKYVEAAFQEIFDNYAKGKTPQVWADLPKSWQDKQEELLKKYDLTAPWKGVNGPTREGTPVLPHSEQLWPKNEEAIKSCTWPQYYIGAYPTCFKLPVWKENDPTSPVMGQAPGTHWYHSHKHGSTALNLANGMAGALIIQGEYDDKLRNFVSRERVLVLQQYSTQVNLMRSGINDTGQANSNIKGDLVFVNGQFTPVVQMNPNEMQLWRIVNACHRAQIPLAAPPAGLNWVQTAQDGVQLHQDNYKQAVPNASFGIPAVVNAAGTQIGGSLAAGNRIDLLVQAPSTPTTQPLPIKYGPRILFYVEVKQDPQMPVINSPMQFPKPNEIAQMPKWLDNIDPAKVTVRRELRFASLNPDGKASNRSTQGPSFAPPAHTIDGKKFNNQVDQSMVLGATEEWTLYNDSPGAAHPFHIHINPFQVFEILNPAVSATPVTLKPPYIWFDDFAIPPAAKPPGGTEVIPGYFKMRTRFVDYAGIYVLHCHILGHEDRGMMQLVQVVQNTGHTEHR
;
A
#
# COMPACT_ATOMS: atom_id res chain seq x y z
N MET A 1 44.37 -43.33 26.24
CA MET A 1 44.77 -43.42 27.63
C MET A 1 43.89 -42.49 28.39
N ALA A 2 43.02 -43.12 29.08
CA ALA A 2 42.45 -42.98 30.41
C ALA A 2 41.50 -41.76 30.54
N GLU A 3 40.28 -42.00 30.58
CA GLU A 3 39.36 -42.62 31.59
C GLU A 3 39.01 -41.69 32.76
N ASN A 4 37.71 -41.47 32.90
CA ASN A 4 36.83 -41.61 34.07
C ASN A 4 36.84 -40.42 35.05
N GLU A 5 35.77 -40.03 35.74
CA GLU A 5 34.60 -40.76 36.27
C GLU A 5 33.48 -39.79 36.68
N ILE A 6 32.29 -40.32 36.69
CA ILE A 6 30.99 -39.99 37.18
C ILE A 6 30.97 -39.79 38.73
N VAL A 7 30.16 -38.87 39.26
CA VAL A 7 29.41 -39.08 40.52
C VAL A 7 28.00 -38.49 40.46
N LYS A 8 27.03 -39.36 40.67
CA LYS A 8 25.61 -39.08 41.02
C LYS A 8 25.50 -38.67 42.50
N ASN A 9 24.52 -37.91 42.82
CA ASN A 9 23.73 -38.18 44.04
C ASN A 9 22.28 -37.65 43.94
N GLN A 10 21.40 -38.52 44.37
CA GLN A 10 19.96 -38.42 44.48
C GLN A 10 19.51 -37.95 45.87
N ALA A 11 18.22 -37.67 45.95
CA ALA A 11 17.27 -37.67 47.09
C ALA A 11 16.98 -36.28 47.64
N GLY A 12 15.74 -35.94 48.01
CA GLY A 12 14.53 -36.69 48.24
C GLY A 12 13.30 -35.80 48.37
N VAL A 13 12.20 -36.46 48.29
CA VAL A 13 10.79 -36.08 48.40
C VAL A 13 10.43 -35.50 49.76
N GLU A 14 9.48 -34.54 49.81
CA GLU A 14 8.39 -34.55 50.82
C GLU A 14 7.18 -33.74 50.32
N GLU A 15 6.07 -34.44 50.22
CA GLU A 15 4.69 -33.92 50.10
C GLU A 15 4.24 -33.30 51.40
N ARG A 16 3.40 -32.26 51.33
CA ARG A 16 2.27 -32.09 52.27
C ARG A 16 1.11 -31.35 51.63
N ASN A 17 -0.02 -32.02 51.67
CA ASN A 17 -1.39 -31.53 51.49
C ASN A 17 -1.82 -30.56 52.59
N ASP A 18 -2.75 -29.66 52.28
CA ASP A 18 -4.13 -29.53 52.76
C ASP A 18 -4.65 -28.11 52.49
N ALA A 19 -5.65 -27.97 51.75
CA ALA A 19 -7.11 -27.96 51.90
C ALA A 19 -7.76 -26.58 52.11
N SER A 20 -8.76 -26.35 51.26
CA SER A 20 -10.02 -25.59 51.39
C SER A 20 -9.90 -24.05 51.51
N ASP A 21 -10.68 -23.23 50.84
CA ASP A 21 -12.10 -23.30 50.52
C ASP A 21 -12.52 -22.20 49.51
N SER A 22 -13.46 -22.53 48.64
CA SER A 22 -14.55 -21.76 48.03
C SER A 22 -14.38 -20.25 47.75
N ASP A 23 -14.66 -19.66 46.58
CA ASP A 23 -15.95 -19.64 45.92
C ASP A 23 -15.96 -18.88 44.58
N GLN A 24 -16.80 -19.39 43.73
CA GLN A 24 -17.54 -18.74 42.65
C GLN A 24 -16.77 -18.20 41.42
N ASP A 25 -16.50 -19.14 40.51
CA ASP A 25 -16.40 -18.94 39.07
C ASP A 25 -17.72 -18.40 38.49
N VAL A 26 -17.65 -17.25 37.85
CA VAL A 26 -18.53 -16.91 36.73
C VAL A 26 -17.76 -17.13 35.46
N ASN A 27 -17.89 -18.34 34.97
CA ASN A 27 -17.31 -18.86 33.76
C ASN A 27 -17.98 -18.23 32.51
N LEU A 28 -17.40 -17.17 31.93
CA LEU A 28 -17.68 -16.76 30.59
C LEU A 28 -16.61 -17.35 29.66
N GLY A 29 -16.74 -18.66 29.47
CA GLY A 29 -15.84 -19.46 28.67
C GLY A 29 -15.91 -19.17 27.18
N VAL A 30 -15.00 -18.33 26.69
CA VAL A 30 -14.56 -18.38 25.30
C VAL A 30 -13.08 -18.70 25.33
N THR A 31 -12.73 -19.90 24.90
CA THR A 31 -11.34 -20.33 24.87
C THR A 31 -10.54 -19.49 23.86
N ARG A 32 -9.25 -19.29 24.13
CA ARG A 32 -8.30 -18.61 23.23
C ARG A 32 -8.33 -19.19 21.80
N ARG A 33 -8.75 -20.45 21.67
CA ARG A 33 -8.90 -21.17 20.41
C ARG A 33 -10.13 -20.69 19.62
N GLU A 34 -11.25 -20.45 20.28
CA GLU A 34 -12.48 -19.92 19.65
C GLU A 34 -12.32 -18.45 19.27
N PHE A 35 -11.56 -17.69 20.03
CA PHE A 35 -11.22 -16.31 19.72
C PHE A 35 -10.34 -16.21 18.45
N LEU A 36 -9.33 -17.05 18.30
CA LEU A 36 -8.48 -17.09 17.10
C LEU A 36 -9.24 -17.59 15.87
N GLN A 37 -10.14 -18.56 16.01
CA GLN A 37 -11.03 -19.01 14.93
C GLN A 37 -11.97 -17.89 14.46
N LYS A 38 -12.52 -17.11 15.37
CA LYS A 38 -13.43 -15.99 15.04
C LYS A 38 -12.71 -14.79 14.43
N SER A 39 -11.45 -14.54 14.78
CA SER A 39 -10.65 -13.45 14.21
C SER A 39 -10.13 -13.73 12.78
N MET A 40 -10.08 -14.98 12.35
CA MET A 40 -9.59 -15.39 11.03
C MET A 40 -10.67 -15.48 9.95
N MET A 41 -11.96 -15.50 10.34
CA MET A 41 -13.06 -15.57 9.37
C MET A 41 -13.42 -14.23 8.71
N VAL A 42 -12.71 -13.15 8.97
CA VAL A 42 -13.00 -11.83 8.37
C VAL A 42 -12.51 -11.68 6.92
N THR A 43 -11.83 -12.69 6.37
CA THR A 43 -11.33 -12.63 4.99
C THR A 43 -12.18 -13.35 3.95
N SER A 44 -13.20 -14.11 4.36
CA SER A 44 -14.19 -14.65 3.44
C SER A 44 -15.50 -13.87 3.62
N GLY A 45 -15.84 -13.04 2.67
CA GLY A 45 -16.92 -12.05 2.72
C GLY A 45 -18.35 -12.60 2.83
N LEU A 46 -18.64 -13.62 3.63
CA LEU A 46 -20.01 -14.14 3.72
C LEU A 46 -20.45 -14.77 5.04
N ALA A 47 -19.68 -14.76 6.11
CA ALA A 47 -20.12 -15.48 7.32
C ALA A 47 -19.84 -14.78 8.66
N LEU A 48 -19.79 -13.46 8.73
CA LEU A 48 -19.58 -12.75 10.02
C LEU A 48 -20.48 -11.55 10.25
N SER A 49 -21.76 -11.66 9.90
CA SER A 49 -22.72 -10.63 10.28
C SER A 49 -23.24 -10.75 11.74
N ALA A 50 -22.77 -11.71 12.52
CA ALA A 50 -23.46 -12.07 13.77
C ALA A 50 -22.71 -11.94 15.08
N MET A 51 -21.42 -11.55 15.15
CA MET A 51 -20.71 -11.63 16.43
C MET A 51 -19.64 -10.56 16.76
N LEU A 52 -19.78 -9.35 16.25
CA LEU A 52 -19.14 -8.20 16.89
C LEU A 52 -20.25 -7.21 17.26
N PRO A 53 -20.32 -6.71 18.49
CA PRO A 53 -21.29 -5.68 18.84
C PRO A 53 -21.09 -4.51 17.87
N ALA A 54 -22.17 -4.07 17.24
CA ALA A 54 -22.18 -2.82 16.51
C ALA A 54 -21.85 -1.73 17.52
N PHE A 55 -20.74 -1.03 17.32
CA PHE A 55 -20.47 0.17 18.10
C PHE A 55 -21.59 1.19 17.76
N THR A 56 -22.40 1.52 18.73
CA THR A 56 -23.37 2.62 18.58
C THR A 56 -22.67 3.94 18.86
N PRO A 57 -23.16 5.08 18.37
CA PRO A 57 -22.62 6.40 18.70
C PRO A 57 -22.55 6.65 20.22
N GLU A 58 -23.36 5.97 21.00
CA GLU A 58 -23.40 6.06 22.47
C GLU A 58 -22.24 5.33 23.16
N ASP A 59 -21.64 4.34 22.48
CA ASP A 59 -20.49 3.58 23.02
C ASP A 59 -19.18 4.39 23.05
N TRP A 60 -19.17 5.60 22.51
CA TRP A 60 -17.99 6.45 22.38
C TRP A 60 -17.79 7.44 23.52
N GLY A 61 -18.67 7.42 24.53
CA GLY A 61 -18.80 8.49 25.53
C GLY A 61 -17.68 8.64 26.55
N VAL A 62 -16.68 7.77 26.63
CA VAL A 62 -15.78 7.74 27.80
C VAL A 62 -14.29 7.51 27.43
N VAL A 63 -13.83 8.00 26.30
CA VAL A 63 -12.38 8.08 26.05
C VAL A 63 -11.88 9.41 26.61
N ALA A 64 -10.90 9.40 27.49
CA ALA A 64 -10.22 10.61 27.92
C ALA A 64 -9.65 11.29 26.65
N GLN A 65 -10.32 12.32 26.17
CA GLN A 65 -10.04 12.93 24.88
C GLN A 65 -8.86 13.87 25.02
N THR A 66 -7.71 13.45 24.51
CA THR A 66 -6.70 14.40 24.05
C THR A 66 -7.17 15.05 22.73
N VAL A 67 -6.59 16.17 22.37
CA VAL A 67 -7.00 16.92 21.15
C VAL A 67 -6.95 16.06 19.86
N THR A 68 -6.09 15.03 19.83
CA THR A 68 -5.80 14.21 18.67
C THR A 68 -6.58 12.90 18.58
N CYS A 69 -7.05 12.37 19.71
CA CYS A 69 -7.83 11.14 19.77
C CYS A 69 -9.35 11.39 19.73
N LYS A 70 -9.82 12.31 18.89
CA LYS A 70 -11.25 12.60 18.73
C LYS A 70 -11.89 11.72 17.67
N THR A 71 -13.18 11.44 17.84
CA THR A 71 -14.04 10.75 16.88
C THR A 71 -15.07 11.72 16.29
N ASN A 72 -15.67 11.37 15.17
CA ASN A 72 -16.80 12.09 14.57
C ASN A 72 -16.53 13.60 14.33
N GLN A 73 -15.27 13.95 14.06
CA GLN A 73 -14.92 15.31 13.70
C GLN A 73 -15.24 15.56 12.22
N PRO A 74 -15.48 16.82 11.79
CA PRO A 74 -15.57 17.14 10.38
C PRO A 74 -14.38 16.59 9.62
N LEU A 75 -14.61 16.07 8.40
CA LEU A 75 -13.55 15.49 7.57
C LEU A 75 -12.44 16.52 7.33
N GLN A 76 -11.22 16.15 7.70
CA GLN A 76 -10.05 16.98 7.49
C GLN A 76 -9.74 17.13 6.00
N LYS A 77 -9.54 18.38 5.58
CA LYS A 77 -9.05 18.68 4.24
C LYS A 77 -7.53 18.46 4.22
N ILE A 78 -7.07 17.60 3.31
CA ILE A 78 -5.64 17.42 3.04
C ILE A 78 -5.16 18.58 2.16
N MET A 79 -3.95 19.09 2.43
CA MET A 79 -3.31 20.09 1.57
C MET A 79 -3.11 19.54 0.16
N GLU A 80 -3.30 20.37 -0.85
CA GLU A 80 -3.03 20.05 -2.25
C GLU A 80 -1.80 20.79 -2.76
N ILE A 81 -0.94 20.07 -3.49
CA ILE A 81 0.17 20.63 -4.28
C ILE A 81 -0.18 20.40 -5.75
N THR A 82 -0.38 21.49 -6.49
CA THR A 82 -0.93 21.45 -7.85
C THR A 82 0.12 21.87 -8.88
N ALA A 83 0.20 21.11 -9.98
CA ALA A 83 1.03 21.49 -11.13
C ALA A 83 0.64 22.86 -11.69
N LYS A 84 1.62 23.65 -12.01
CA LYS A 84 1.42 25.01 -12.55
C LYS A 84 1.94 25.07 -13.97
N PRO A 85 1.10 25.47 -14.95
CA PRO A 85 1.56 25.68 -16.30
C PRO A 85 2.45 26.92 -16.40
N SER A 86 3.52 26.83 -17.18
CA SER A 86 4.41 27.96 -17.47
C SER A 86 3.79 28.93 -18.48
N VAL A 87 2.88 28.44 -19.31
CA VAL A 87 2.08 29.24 -20.26
C VAL A 87 0.61 28.85 -20.13
N PRO A 88 -0.33 29.80 -20.26
CA PRO A 88 -1.76 29.49 -20.15
C PRO A 88 -2.17 28.38 -21.13
N GLY A 89 -2.83 27.34 -20.63
CA GLY A 89 -3.29 26.19 -21.43
C GLY A 89 -2.22 25.18 -21.83
N GLY A 90 -0.96 25.43 -21.49
CA GLY A 90 0.13 24.47 -21.70
C GLY A 90 0.25 23.43 -20.57
N PRO A 91 1.13 22.45 -20.76
CA PRO A 91 1.43 21.48 -19.69
C PRO A 91 2.05 22.17 -18.48
N GLY A 92 1.67 21.69 -17.30
CA GLY A 92 2.16 22.18 -16.01
C GLY A 92 3.41 21.44 -15.53
N THR A 93 3.98 21.98 -14.47
CA THR A 93 4.98 21.28 -13.69
C THR A 93 4.56 21.30 -12.22
N LEU A 94 4.43 20.12 -11.63
CA LEU A 94 4.27 19.95 -10.19
C LEU A 94 5.66 19.96 -9.56
N LYS A 95 5.90 20.90 -8.64
CA LYS A 95 7.17 21.03 -7.93
C LYS A 95 6.95 20.88 -6.44
N ALA A 96 7.26 19.73 -5.89
CA ALA A 96 7.10 19.44 -4.46
C ALA A 96 8.43 19.13 -3.79
N VAL A 97 8.55 19.58 -2.54
CA VAL A 97 9.53 19.05 -1.60
C VAL A 97 8.78 18.16 -0.61
N ILE A 98 9.14 16.90 -0.54
CA ILE A 98 8.60 15.93 0.41
C ILE A 98 9.73 15.55 1.37
N LYS A 99 9.54 15.82 2.65
CA LYS A 99 10.44 15.43 3.71
C LYS A 99 9.85 14.24 4.46
N ILE A 100 10.70 13.29 4.77
CA ILE A 100 10.35 12.23 5.71
C ILE A 100 10.92 12.63 7.05
N LEU A 101 10.01 12.87 7.98
CA LEU A 101 10.30 13.24 9.36
C LEU A 101 9.78 12.18 10.30
N ASN A 102 10.12 12.30 11.57
CA ASN A 102 9.49 11.51 12.62
C ASN A 102 9.22 12.36 13.86
N GLU A 103 8.09 12.07 14.46
CA GLU A 103 7.71 12.65 15.75
C GLU A 103 6.73 11.71 16.48
N LYS A 104 6.49 12.00 17.74
CA LYS A 104 5.47 11.29 18.51
C LYS A 104 4.09 11.74 18.03
N LYS A 105 3.29 10.79 17.52
CA LYS A 105 1.91 10.98 17.07
C LYS A 105 0.96 10.26 18.01
N GLU A 106 -0.26 10.76 18.11
CA GLU A 106 -1.35 10.13 18.84
C GLU A 106 -2.43 9.64 17.90
N TYR A 107 -3.00 8.47 18.16
CA TYR A 107 -4.06 7.88 17.34
C TYR A 107 -4.90 6.91 18.18
N LEU A 108 -6.11 6.63 17.73
CA LEU A 108 -6.96 5.60 18.34
C LEU A 108 -6.54 4.19 17.92
N ALA A 109 -6.59 3.25 18.84
CA ALA A 109 -6.33 1.84 18.58
C ALA A 109 -7.45 0.98 19.18
N ALA A 110 -7.72 -0.18 18.54
CA ALA A 110 -8.72 -1.11 19.08
C ALA A 110 -8.25 -1.66 20.44
N SER A 111 -9.08 -1.55 21.45
CA SER A 111 -8.79 -2.07 22.80
C SER A 111 -8.88 -3.59 22.82
N ALA A 112 -7.99 -4.23 23.59
CA ALA A 112 -8.06 -5.66 23.88
C ALA A 112 -9.07 -5.97 25.01
N THR A 113 -9.34 -4.99 25.88
CA THR A 113 -10.13 -5.15 27.11
C THR A 113 -11.46 -4.41 27.10
N SER A 114 -11.72 -3.60 26.08
CA SER A 114 -12.93 -2.77 25.97
C SER A 114 -13.46 -2.80 24.53
N SER A 115 -14.76 -2.60 24.35
CA SER A 115 -15.37 -2.34 23.05
C SER A 115 -14.96 -0.98 22.48
N ASN A 116 -14.60 -0.04 23.34
CA ASN A 116 -14.18 1.31 22.94
C ASN A 116 -12.71 1.35 22.55
N PRO A 117 -12.34 2.10 21.52
CA PRO A 117 -10.95 2.32 21.18
C PRO A 117 -10.23 3.11 22.27
N VAL A 118 -8.93 2.91 22.36
CA VAL A 118 -8.05 3.61 23.30
C VAL A 118 -7.12 4.55 22.55
N CYS A 119 -6.81 5.68 23.19
CA CYS A 119 -5.78 6.57 22.66
C CYS A 119 -4.40 5.94 22.88
N ASN A 120 -3.65 5.84 21.81
CA ASN A 120 -2.28 5.33 21.80
C ASN A 120 -1.35 6.39 21.23
N SER A 121 -0.06 6.26 21.49
CA SER A 121 0.94 7.16 20.93
C SER A 121 2.25 6.43 20.67
N GLY A 122 3.00 6.90 19.69
CA GLY A 122 4.33 6.37 19.41
C GLY A 122 5.08 7.21 18.39
N GLN A 123 6.37 6.93 18.24
CA GLN A 123 7.18 7.53 17.19
C GLN A 123 6.71 7.03 15.84
N MET A 124 6.33 7.93 14.96
CA MET A 124 5.88 7.61 13.61
C MET A 124 6.65 8.43 12.59
N ARG A 125 6.95 7.79 11.47
CA ARG A 125 7.48 8.46 10.28
C ARG A 125 6.32 9.03 9.49
N TYR A 126 6.49 10.21 8.92
CA TYR A 126 5.42 10.85 8.16
C TYR A 126 5.98 11.75 7.06
N PHE A 127 5.13 12.09 6.10
CA PHE A 127 5.45 13.07 5.06
C PHE A 127 5.14 14.49 5.52
N SER A 128 6.17 15.33 5.57
CA SER A 128 6.07 16.78 5.64
C SER A 128 6.37 17.34 4.26
N ALA A 129 5.51 18.18 3.71
CA ALA A 129 5.67 18.61 2.33
C ALA A 129 5.17 20.03 2.07
N TYR A 130 5.70 20.64 1.01
CA TYR A 130 5.25 21.93 0.51
C TYR A 130 5.46 22.08 -1.00
N ASP A 131 4.68 22.97 -1.59
CA ASP A 131 4.87 23.43 -2.96
C ASP A 131 6.13 24.29 -3.04
N LYS A 132 7.14 23.86 -3.80
CA LYS A 132 8.40 24.60 -3.96
C LYS A 132 8.20 26.02 -4.51
N THR A 133 7.11 26.26 -5.22
CA THR A 133 6.75 27.59 -5.72
C THR A 133 6.03 28.46 -4.69
N ASN A 134 5.58 27.88 -3.57
CA ASN A 134 4.94 28.57 -2.45
C ASN A 134 5.32 27.90 -1.11
N PRO A 135 6.53 28.04 -0.64
CA PRO A 135 7.06 27.29 0.51
C PRO A 135 6.53 27.78 1.88
N GLY A 136 5.68 28.79 1.90
CA GLY A 136 5.13 29.36 3.15
C GLY A 136 4.11 28.49 3.87
N THR A 137 3.54 27.49 3.20
CA THR A 137 2.57 26.56 3.77
C THR A 137 3.12 25.15 3.73
N ILE A 138 3.31 24.55 4.90
CA ILE A 138 3.93 23.22 5.06
C ILE A 138 2.88 22.26 5.63
N TRP A 139 2.70 21.12 4.99
CA TRP A 139 1.85 20.02 5.47
C TRP A 139 2.68 19.05 6.32
N PRO A 140 2.19 18.54 7.46
CA PRO A 140 0.97 18.96 8.18
C PRO A 140 1.20 20.12 9.16
N GLU A 141 2.41 20.65 9.28
CA GLU A 141 2.84 21.57 10.36
C GLU A 141 2.04 22.88 10.39
N SER A 142 1.62 23.39 9.22
CA SER A 142 0.80 24.58 9.10
C SER A 142 -0.71 24.33 9.30
N PHE A 143 -1.11 23.09 9.59
CA PHE A 143 -2.49 22.65 9.72
C PHE A 143 -2.77 22.14 11.13
N PRO A 144 -3.37 22.94 12.03
CA PRO A 144 -3.53 22.58 13.44
C PRO A 144 -4.25 21.25 13.66
N ASP A 145 -5.24 20.92 12.83
CA ASP A 145 -6.03 19.68 12.96
C ASP A 145 -5.25 18.44 12.50
N ALA A 146 -4.22 18.61 11.65
CA ALA A 146 -3.36 17.54 11.17
C ALA A 146 -2.09 17.35 12.03
N LYS A 147 -1.67 18.42 12.69
CA LYS A 147 -0.46 18.41 13.52
C LYS A 147 -0.67 17.54 14.74
N GLY A 148 0.29 16.62 14.99
CA GLY A 148 0.25 15.76 16.17
C GLY A 148 -0.54 14.46 15.99
N SER A 149 -1.41 14.35 14.98
CA SER A 149 -2.07 13.10 14.58
C SER A 149 -1.40 12.49 13.34
N PRO A 150 -1.50 11.18 13.11
CA PRO A 150 -1.14 10.61 11.83
C PRO A 150 -2.02 11.23 10.74
N ALA A 151 -1.41 11.59 9.63
CA ALA A 151 -2.13 12.09 8.47
C ALA A 151 -1.44 11.57 7.20
N PRO A 152 -2.18 11.33 6.11
CA PRO A 152 -1.56 11.03 4.84
C PRO A 152 -0.71 12.20 4.36
N GLY A 153 0.19 11.96 3.42
CA GLY A 153 0.88 13.01 2.68
C GLY A 153 -0.10 13.93 1.93
N PRO A 154 0.35 15.09 1.44
CA PRO A 154 -0.51 16.00 0.69
C PRO A 154 -1.04 15.34 -0.58
N THR A 155 -2.19 15.77 -1.05
CA THR A 155 -2.68 15.40 -2.37
C THR A 155 -1.83 16.09 -3.44
N LEU A 156 -1.18 15.31 -4.28
CA LEU A 156 -0.51 15.80 -5.47
C LEU A 156 -1.51 15.87 -6.62
N ARG A 157 -1.60 17.01 -7.32
CA ARG A 157 -2.57 17.19 -8.39
C ARG A 157 -1.89 17.69 -9.67
N CYS A 158 -2.06 16.95 -10.74
CA CYS A 158 -1.52 17.28 -12.06
C CYS A 158 -2.51 16.86 -13.15
N ARG A 159 -2.18 17.15 -14.39
CA ARG A 159 -2.93 16.72 -15.58
C ARG A 159 -2.08 15.83 -16.46
N VAL A 160 -2.73 15.02 -17.27
CA VAL A 160 -2.06 14.29 -18.36
C VAL A 160 -1.25 15.27 -19.21
N GLY A 161 0.03 14.96 -19.39
CA GLY A 161 1.00 15.82 -20.09
C GLY A 161 1.87 16.68 -19.16
N ASP A 162 1.51 16.83 -17.90
CA ASP A 162 2.31 17.56 -16.92
C ASP A 162 3.60 16.78 -16.56
N THR A 163 4.57 17.53 -16.05
CA THR A 163 5.80 16.99 -15.48
C THR A 163 5.71 17.03 -13.96
N VAL A 164 6.09 15.95 -13.30
CA VAL A 164 6.21 15.84 -11.84
C VAL A 164 7.67 15.94 -11.46
N GLN A 165 8.02 16.87 -10.58
CA GLN A 165 9.35 17.07 -10.01
C GLN A 165 9.26 17.04 -8.48
N ILE A 166 9.87 16.05 -7.87
CA ILE A 166 9.86 15.87 -6.41
C ILE A 166 11.30 15.82 -5.88
N THR A 167 11.55 16.69 -4.93
CA THR A 167 12.75 16.62 -4.07
C THR A 167 12.36 15.82 -2.83
N LEU A 168 12.76 14.54 -2.76
CA LEU A 168 12.56 13.72 -1.58
C LEU A 168 13.74 13.95 -0.62
N LEU A 169 13.46 14.28 0.64
CA LEU A 169 14.46 14.45 1.70
C LEU A 169 14.16 13.47 2.83
N ASN A 170 15.07 12.55 3.10
CA ASN A 170 14.96 11.68 4.26
C ASN A 170 15.69 12.27 5.44
N GLN A 171 14.96 12.86 6.35
CA GLN A 171 15.44 13.54 7.55
C GLN A 171 15.02 12.84 8.85
N VAL A 172 14.70 11.55 8.78
CA VAL A 172 14.36 10.72 9.94
C VAL A 172 15.50 10.79 10.96
N LYS A 173 15.13 10.96 12.22
CA LYS A 173 16.08 10.90 13.33
C LYS A 173 16.08 9.50 13.92
N VAL A 174 16.97 8.67 13.41
CA VAL A 174 17.08 7.23 13.74
C VAL A 174 17.21 6.98 15.24
N SER A 175 17.91 7.89 15.97
CA SER A 175 18.08 7.76 17.43
C SER A 175 16.77 7.81 18.24
N ASP A 176 15.68 8.27 17.65
CA ASP A 176 14.37 8.34 18.32
C ASP A 176 13.63 7.00 18.29
N PHE A 177 14.15 6.03 17.55
CA PHE A 177 13.61 4.68 17.48
C PHE A 177 14.46 3.69 18.29
N ALA A 178 13.84 2.62 18.77
CA ALA A 178 14.58 1.51 19.35
C ALA A 178 15.53 0.90 18.30
N LYS A 179 16.72 0.47 18.73
CA LYS A 179 17.71 -0.13 17.81
C LYS A 179 17.14 -1.33 17.02
N SER A 180 16.22 -2.07 17.61
CA SER A 180 15.53 -3.19 16.95
C SER A 180 14.66 -2.79 15.76
N LEU A 181 14.37 -1.49 15.57
CA LEU A 181 13.51 -0.99 14.50
C LEU A 181 14.30 -0.55 13.27
N ASP A 182 15.61 -0.43 13.39
CA ASP A 182 16.42 0.18 12.34
C ASP A 182 17.82 -0.48 12.21
N VAL A 183 17.99 -1.60 12.88
CA VAL A 183 19.19 -2.43 12.71
C VAL A 183 19.07 -3.12 11.37
N ALA A 184 20.15 -3.26 10.64
CA ALA A 184 20.24 -4.25 9.59
C ALA A 184 20.03 -3.83 8.15
N GLU A 185 20.02 -2.58 7.81
CA GLU A 185 20.24 -2.26 6.39
C GLU A 185 21.55 -2.84 5.86
N SER A 186 22.42 -3.20 6.75
CA SER A 186 23.81 -3.54 6.48
C SER A 186 24.28 -4.86 7.11
N GLY A 187 23.51 -5.49 7.97
CA GLY A 187 24.04 -6.56 8.84
C GLY A 187 23.50 -7.95 8.64
N GLY A 188 22.65 -8.18 7.66
CA GLY A 188 22.09 -9.53 7.43
C GLY A 188 21.15 -10.02 8.55
N THR A 189 20.66 -9.12 9.41
CA THR A 189 19.70 -9.45 10.47
C THR A 189 18.39 -8.70 10.26
N CYS A 190 17.29 -9.27 10.74
CA CYS A 190 15.98 -8.64 10.68
C CYS A 190 15.79 -7.66 11.84
N ASP A 191 15.18 -6.51 11.58
CA ASP A 191 14.79 -5.55 12.63
C ASP A 191 13.80 -6.19 13.60
N VAL A 192 12.88 -6.96 13.03
CA VAL A 192 11.82 -7.62 13.77
C VAL A 192 11.53 -8.96 13.15
N SER A 193 11.50 -9.99 13.97
CA SER A 193 10.91 -11.26 13.60
C SER A 193 9.39 -11.19 13.74
N MET A 194 8.68 -11.70 12.75
CA MET A 194 7.22 -11.88 12.84
C MET A 194 6.82 -12.92 13.89
N ALA A 195 7.71 -13.82 14.26
CA ALA A 195 7.50 -14.75 15.33
C ALA A 195 8.06 -14.18 16.62
N LEU A 196 7.18 -13.90 17.57
CA LEU A 196 7.57 -13.57 18.93
C LEU A 196 7.33 -14.79 19.83
N LYS A 197 8.24 -15.02 20.76
CA LYS A 197 7.99 -15.92 21.89
C LYS A 197 6.87 -15.36 22.78
N PRO A 198 6.27 -16.18 23.64
CA PRO A 198 5.26 -15.70 24.60
C PRO A 198 5.73 -14.55 25.49
N ASP A 199 7.01 -14.41 25.72
CA ASP A 199 7.65 -13.34 26.50
C ASP A 199 7.88 -12.05 25.68
N GLY A 200 7.46 -12.03 24.40
CA GLY A 200 7.63 -10.88 23.51
C GLY A 200 9.01 -10.81 22.82
N SER A 201 9.93 -11.72 23.13
CA SER A 201 11.22 -11.78 22.44
C SER A 201 11.08 -12.40 21.04
N ALA A 202 11.93 -11.98 20.10
CA ALA A 202 11.91 -12.52 18.74
C ALA A 202 12.32 -14.00 18.72
N VAL A 203 11.55 -14.81 17.99
CA VAL A 203 11.96 -16.19 17.65
C VAL A 203 12.81 -16.08 16.39
N ASN A 204 14.10 -15.86 16.57
CA ASN A 204 15.01 -15.67 15.46
C ASN A 204 16.07 -16.77 15.41
N THR A 205 15.68 -18.05 15.42
CA THR A 205 16.71 -19.05 15.70
C THR A 205 16.56 -20.42 15.07
N TYR A 206 16.29 -20.53 13.79
CA TYR A 206 16.49 -21.83 13.13
C TYR A 206 17.29 -21.68 11.83
N PRO A 207 18.63 -21.68 11.88
CA PRO A 207 19.44 -21.78 10.67
C PRO A 207 19.05 -23.03 9.89
N GLY A 208 18.65 -22.85 8.62
CA GLY A 208 18.30 -23.95 7.73
C GLY A 208 16.81 -24.19 7.50
N ASP A 209 15.90 -23.45 8.18
CA ASP A 209 14.48 -23.50 7.88
C ASP A 209 14.15 -22.52 6.72
N PRO A 210 13.63 -22.99 5.57
CA PRO A 210 13.29 -22.12 4.44
C PRO A 210 12.14 -21.14 4.74
N SER A 211 11.40 -21.30 5.84
CA SER A 211 10.40 -20.35 6.32
C SER A 211 11.01 -19.19 7.12
N PHE A 212 12.32 -19.22 7.32
CA PHE A 212 13.02 -18.30 8.19
C PHE A 212 13.05 -16.88 7.63
N GLU A 213 12.81 -15.89 8.48
CA GLU A 213 12.92 -14.49 8.10
C GLU A 213 14.40 -14.09 8.09
N THR A 214 14.92 -13.87 6.90
CA THR A 214 16.27 -13.34 6.67
C THR A 214 16.20 -12.23 5.63
N PRO A 215 17.06 -11.20 5.72
CA PRO A 215 17.12 -10.21 4.66
C PRO A 215 17.38 -10.84 3.29
N PRO A 216 16.73 -10.33 2.23
CA PRO A 216 15.86 -9.16 2.22
C PRO A 216 14.40 -9.44 2.65
N ASN A 217 14.03 -10.65 3.01
CA ASN A 217 12.65 -11.11 3.21
C ASN A 217 12.22 -11.08 4.69
N CYS A 218 12.46 -9.98 5.35
CA CYS A 218 12.03 -9.70 6.70
C CYS A 218 11.92 -8.19 6.91
N PHE A 219 11.38 -7.75 8.04
CA PHE A 219 11.37 -6.33 8.35
C PHE A 219 12.78 -5.84 8.69
N HIS A 220 13.25 -4.84 7.95
CA HIS A 220 14.57 -4.26 8.12
C HIS A 220 14.64 -2.84 7.55
N GLY A 221 15.54 -2.02 8.08
CA GLY A 221 15.87 -0.70 7.56
C GLY A 221 14.69 0.25 7.48
N SER A 222 13.86 0.31 8.51
CA SER A 222 12.59 1.03 8.50
C SER A 222 12.73 2.55 8.35
N SER A 223 13.90 3.13 8.59
CA SER A 223 14.16 4.54 8.34
C SER A 223 14.62 4.84 6.91
N SER A 224 14.96 3.83 6.13
CA SER A 224 15.17 4.00 4.68
C SER A 224 13.85 3.92 3.93
N THR A 225 13.77 4.59 2.78
CA THR A 225 12.54 4.67 2.00
C THR A 225 12.84 5.04 0.55
N ASN A 226 11.81 4.94 -0.27
CA ASN A 226 11.70 5.47 -1.62
C ASN A 226 10.27 5.96 -1.81
N LEU A 227 9.93 6.41 -2.99
CA LEU A 227 8.54 6.67 -3.39
C LEU A 227 8.20 5.87 -4.64
N HIS A 228 7.03 5.27 -4.61
CA HIS A 228 6.34 4.69 -5.76
C HIS A 228 5.10 5.51 -6.10
N TYR A 229 4.84 5.67 -7.38
CA TYR A 229 3.68 6.40 -7.91
C TYR A 229 2.69 5.39 -8.49
N HIS A 230 1.94 4.77 -7.61
CA HIS A 230 1.06 3.64 -7.88
C HIS A 230 -0.02 3.97 -8.90
N GLY A 231 -0.08 3.19 -9.97
CA GLY A 231 -1.02 3.32 -11.08
C GLY A 231 -0.57 4.28 -12.19
N THR A 232 0.63 4.86 -12.11
CA THR A 232 1.15 5.69 -13.19
C THR A 232 1.78 4.84 -14.29
N HIS A 233 1.55 5.25 -15.55
CA HIS A 233 2.22 4.67 -16.73
C HIS A 233 3.44 5.50 -17.08
N VAL A 234 4.52 5.33 -16.33
CA VAL A 234 5.79 6.06 -16.50
C VAL A 234 6.98 5.09 -16.52
N SER A 235 8.14 5.54 -16.93
CA SER A 235 9.32 4.69 -16.99
C SER A 235 9.75 4.20 -15.61
N PRO A 236 10.12 2.91 -15.45
CA PRO A 236 10.61 2.35 -14.19
C PRO A 236 12.09 2.62 -13.94
N ASN A 237 12.71 3.48 -14.73
CA ASN A 237 14.16 3.62 -14.73
C ASN A 237 14.60 4.91 -14.03
N SER A 238 15.81 4.91 -13.54
CA SER A 238 16.54 6.09 -13.12
C SER A 238 15.77 6.96 -12.10
N ILE A 239 15.57 8.24 -12.40
CA ILE A 239 14.92 9.23 -11.55
C ILE A 239 13.39 9.27 -11.72
N GLU A 240 12.81 8.38 -12.52
CA GLU A 240 11.36 8.30 -12.73
C GLU A 240 10.69 7.47 -11.63
N ASP A 241 9.96 6.41 -11.92
CA ASP A 241 9.36 5.56 -10.87
C ASP A 241 10.27 4.35 -10.53
N TYR A 242 11.52 4.62 -10.14
CA TYR A 242 12.53 3.59 -9.88
C TYR A 242 12.51 3.14 -8.42
N VAL A 243 11.69 2.13 -8.11
CA VAL A 243 11.46 1.64 -6.74
C VAL A 243 12.60 0.82 -6.12
N LEU A 244 13.61 0.48 -6.92
CA LEU A 244 14.77 -0.28 -6.42
C LEU A 244 15.84 0.63 -5.79
N ALA A 245 15.81 1.94 -6.01
CA ALA A 245 16.69 2.89 -5.34
C ALA A 245 16.08 3.34 -4.01
N ASN A 246 16.87 3.24 -2.95
CA ASN A 246 16.44 3.59 -1.60
C ASN A 246 17.14 4.86 -1.11
N THR A 247 16.47 5.61 -0.26
CA THR A 247 17.01 6.83 0.36
C THR A 247 17.16 6.59 1.86
N ARG A 248 18.39 6.52 2.33
CA ARG A 248 18.74 6.44 3.74
C ARG A 248 18.63 7.80 4.42
N PRO A 249 18.47 7.86 5.74
CA PRO A 249 18.41 9.11 6.47
C PRO A 249 19.66 9.98 6.26
N SER A 250 19.46 11.29 6.28
CA SER A 250 20.57 12.25 6.30
C SER A 250 21.42 12.07 7.56
N PRO A 251 22.75 12.09 7.46
CA PRO A 251 23.60 12.29 8.62
C PRO A 251 23.21 13.58 9.34
N ARG A 252 23.55 13.68 10.62
CA ARG A 252 23.26 14.87 11.43
C ARG A 252 24.52 15.56 11.89
N GLU A 253 24.42 16.89 11.97
CA GLU A 253 25.41 17.74 12.63
C GLU A 253 25.37 17.54 14.15
N ALA A 254 26.36 18.02 14.84
CA ALA A 254 26.45 17.98 16.31
C ALA A 254 25.25 18.65 17.02
N ASN A 255 24.64 19.65 16.38
CA ASN A 255 23.44 20.33 16.87
C ASN A 255 22.13 19.57 16.60
N GLY A 256 22.22 18.37 16.00
CA GLY A 256 21.09 17.52 15.66
C GLY A 256 20.38 17.87 14.35
N LYS A 257 20.78 18.89 13.61
CA LYS A 257 20.24 19.21 12.30
C LYS A 257 20.63 18.16 11.24
N PRO A 258 19.75 17.83 10.29
CA PRO A 258 20.16 17.03 9.14
C PRO A 258 21.16 17.81 8.27
N VAL A 259 22.20 17.12 7.82
CA VAL A 259 23.19 17.67 6.89
C VAL A 259 22.56 17.94 5.52
N VAL A 260 21.66 17.04 5.08
CA VAL A 260 20.98 17.16 3.79
C VAL A 260 19.63 17.83 3.98
N ASP A 261 19.52 19.02 3.48
CA ASP A 261 18.29 19.80 3.35
C ASP A 261 18.07 20.22 1.89
N GLU A 262 16.98 20.96 1.61
CA GLU A 262 16.68 21.43 0.25
C GLU A 262 17.83 22.24 -0.35
N LYS A 263 18.40 23.17 0.41
CA LYS A 263 19.50 24.03 -0.05
C LYS A 263 20.75 23.22 -0.40
N TYR A 264 21.00 22.13 0.32
CA TYR A 264 22.13 21.25 0.06
C TYR A 264 22.04 20.59 -1.32
N VAL A 265 20.83 20.22 -1.76
CA VAL A 265 20.61 19.49 -3.02
C VAL A 265 20.16 20.38 -4.18
N GLU A 266 19.74 21.61 -3.92
CA GLU A 266 18.99 22.46 -4.86
C GLU A 266 19.66 22.58 -6.24
N ALA A 267 20.94 22.97 -6.28
CA ALA A 267 21.66 23.19 -7.54
C ALA A 267 21.78 21.90 -8.36
N ALA A 268 22.12 20.78 -7.72
CA ALA A 268 22.29 19.50 -8.40
C ALA A 268 20.95 18.94 -8.89
N PHE A 269 19.88 19.05 -8.10
CA PHE A 269 18.57 18.58 -8.50
C PHE A 269 17.94 19.46 -9.58
N GLN A 270 18.15 20.76 -9.53
CA GLN A 270 17.72 21.64 -10.62
C GLN A 270 18.41 21.28 -11.95
N GLU A 271 19.71 20.98 -11.92
CA GLU A 271 20.45 20.53 -13.11
C GLU A 271 19.89 19.20 -13.65
N ILE A 272 19.55 18.23 -12.76
CA ILE A 272 18.92 16.98 -13.15
C ILE A 272 17.56 17.24 -13.82
N PHE A 273 16.72 18.08 -13.23
CA PHE A 273 15.39 18.39 -13.76
C PHE A 273 15.47 19.16 -15.10
N ASP A 274 16.43 20.06 -15.24
CA ASP A 274 16.66 20.79 -16.49
C ASP A 274 17.17 19.88 -17.61
N ASN A 275 18.01 18.90 -17.26
CA ASN A 275 18.48 17.89 -18.19
C ASN A 275 17.34 16.97 -18.64
N TYR A 276 16.47 16.53 -17.70
CA TYR A 276 15.29 15.77 -18.03
C TYR A 276 14.36 16.52 -18.97
N ALA A 277 14.12 17.80 -18.73
CA ALA A 277 13.30 18.65 -19.61
C ALA A 277 13.86 18.79 -21.03
N LYS A 278 15.17 18.54 -21.22
CA LYS A 278 15.86 18.49 -22.53
C LYS A 278 15.92 17.07 -23.11
N GLY A 279 15.22 16.10 -22.52
CA GLY A 279 15.23 14.70 -22.95
C GLY A 279 16.51 13.93 -22.56
N LYS A 280 17.24 14.41 -21.58
CA LYS A 280 18.45 13.75 -21.04
C LYS A 280 18.16 13.15 -19.67
N THR A 281 17.60 11.94 -19.67
CA THR A 281 17.41 11.18 -18.44
C THR A 281 18.71 10.45 -18.09
N PRO A 282 19.25 10.60 -16.87
CA PRO A 282 20.44 9.87 -16.46
C PRO A 282 20.17 8.36 -16.49
N GLN A 283 21.07 7.59 -17.10
CA GLN A 283 20.95 6.13 -17.20
C GLN A 283 21.99 5.42 -16.32
N VAL A 284 23.10 6.10 -16.03
CA VAL A 284 24.19 5.56 -15.22
C VAL A 284 24.68 6.64 -14.23
N TRP A 285 25.41 6.22 -13.23
CA TRP A 285 25.97 7.13 -12.21
C TRP A 285 26.72 8.33 -12.82
N ALA A 286 27.47 8.10 -13.91
CA ALA A 286 28.24 9.14 -14.57
C ALA A 286 27.41 10.24 -15.26
N ASP A 287 26.13 9.99 -15.50
CA ASP A 287 25.20 10.96 -16.12
C ASP A 287 24.67 11.97 -15.10
N LEU A 288 24.82 11.66 -13.80
CA LEU A 288 24.43 12.58 -12.74
C LEU A 288 25.41 13.76 -12.64
N PRO A 289 24.96 14.94 -12.19
CA PRO A 289 25.85 16.07 -11.96
C PRO A 289 27.00 15.69 -11.03
N LYS A 290 28.23 16.06 -11.43
CA LYS A 290 29.43 15.74 -10.66
C LYS A 290 29.35 16.28 -9.23
N SER A 291 28.74 17.44 -9.06
CA SER A 291 28.49 18.03 -7.74
C SER A 291 27.63 17.12 -6.83
N TRP A 292 26.69 16.39 -7.41
CA TRP A 292 25.86 15.45 -6.66
C TRP A 292 26.60 14.14 -6.37
N GLN A 293 27.36 13.64 -7.34
CA GLN A 293 28.20 12.45 -7.15
C GLN A 293 29.17 12.67 -5.97
N ASP A 294 29.91 13.78 -5.98
CA ASP A 294 30.89 14.11 -4.93
C ASP A 294 30.23 14.25 -3.55
N LYS A 295 29.05 14.91 -3.50
CA LYS A 295 28.26 15.02 -2.27
C LYS A 295 27.82 13.67 -1.74
N GLN A 296 27.36 12.76 -2.60
CA GLN A 296 26.94 11.42 -2.18
C GLN A 296 28.11 10.60 -1.65
N GLU A 297 29.29 10.68 -2.26
CA GLU A 297 30.50 10.02 -1.77
C GLU A 297 30.94 10.55 -0.39
N GLU A 298 30.85 11.87 -0.18
CA GLU A 298 31.14 12.48 1.13
C GLU A 298 30.12 12.04 2.20
N LEU A 299 28.82 12.08 1.85
CA LEU A 299 27.76 11.69 2.76
C LEU A 299 27.86 10.21 3.13
N LEU A 300 28.21 9.35 2.17
CA LEU A 300 28.37 7.92 2.40
C LEU A 300 29.49 7.65 3.40
N LYS A 301 30.63 8.31 3.25
CA LYS A 301 31.72 8.20 4.24
C LYS A 301 31.29 8.62 5.64
N LYS A 302 30.53 9.71 5.75
CA LYS A 302 29.96 10.16 7.04
C LYS A 302 28.95 9.16 7.59
N TYR A 303 28.11 8.61 6.76
CA TYR A 303 27.06 7.66 7.15
C TYR A 303 27.66 6.35 7.67
N ASP A 304 28.65 5.80 6.99
CA ASP A 304 29.32 4.56 7.39
C ASP A 304 30.12 4.68 8.71
N LEU A 305 30.50 5.90 9.08
CA LEU A 305 31.18 6.16 10.35
C LEU A 305 30.23 6.35 11.53
N THR A 306 28.92 6.50 11.29
CA THR A 306 27.90 6.73 12.33
C THR A 306 27.23 5.43 12.76
N ALA A 307 26.91 5.30 14.04
CA ALA A 307 26.08 4.20 14.52
C ALA A 307 24.64 4.33 13.95
N PRO A 308 23.98 3.24 13.60
CA PRO A 308 24.35 1.83 13.81
C PRO A 308 25.27 1.23 12.74
N TRP A 309 25.66 1.96 11.72
CA TRP A 309 26.27 1.50 10.48
C TRP A 309 27.80 1.33 10.55
N LYS A 310 28.40 1.80 11.61
CA LYS A 310 29.86 1.78 11.77
C LYS A 310 30.45 0.37 11.64
N GLY A 311 31.29 0.19 10.63
CA GLY A 311 32.00 -1.05 10.39
C GLY A 311 31.18 -2.15 9.70
N VAL A 312 30.02 -1.80 9.17
CA VAL A 312 29.18 -2.74 8.43
C VAL A 312 29.32 -2.49 6.94
N ASN A 313 29.91 -3.44 6.25
CA ASN A 313 29.96 -3.48 4.80
C ASN A 313 28.65 -4.08 4.32
N GLY A 314 27.71 -3.36 3.84
CA GLY A 314 26.47 -3.79 3.20
C GLY A 314 25.94 -5.22 3.46
N PRO A 315 24.74 -5.58 3.11
CA PRO A 315 24.21 -6.92 3.36
C PRO A 315 25.04 -7.98 2.62
N THR A 316 25.52 -8.97 3.36
CA THR A 316 26.12 -10.15 2.76
C THR A 316 25.02 -11.01 2.16
N ARG A 317 25.11 -11.28 0.88
CA ARG A 317 24.37 -12.35 0.24
C ARG A 317 25.18 -13.65 0.39
N GLU A 318 24.53 -14.75 0.73
CA GLU A 318 25.20 -16.07 0.72
C GLU A 318 25.99 -16.27 -0.59
N GLY A 319 27.33 -16.35 -0.48
CA GLY A 319 28.23 -16.65 -1.58
C GLY A 319 28.51 -15.51 -2.59
N THR A 320 27.93 -14.33 -2.44
CA THR A 320 28.15 -13.22 -3.38
C THR A 320 28.96 -12.09 -2.70
N PRO A 321 30.05 -11.59 -3.30
CA PRO A 321 30.77 -10.43 -2.78
C PRO A 321 29.84 -9.23 -2.68
N VAL A 322 29.81 -8.59 -1.53
CA VAL A 322 29.07 -7.34 -1.35
C VAL A 322 29.84 -6.24 -2.03
N LEU A 323 29.18 -5.48 -2.91
CA LEU A 323 29.79 -4.32 -3.51
C LEU A 323 30.08 -3.26 -2.45
N PRO A 324 31.18 -2.51 -2.58
CA PRO A 324 31.39 -1.32 -1.78
C PRO A 324 30.15 -0.41 -1.86
N HIS A 325 29.83 0.28 -0.78
CA HIS A 325 28.66 1.17 -0.72
C HIS A 325 28.64 2.19 -1.87
N SER A 326 29.80 2.70 -2.28
CA SER A 326 29.93 3.61 -3.43
C SER A 326 29.48 2.99 -4.76
N GLU A 327 29.52 1.68 -4.90
CA GLU A 327 29.06 0.96 -6.10
C GLU A 327 27.59 0.56 -6.01
N GLN A 328 26.99 0.61 -4.83
CA GLN A 328 25.58 0.36 -4.60
C GLN A 328 24.70 1.59 -4.85
N LEU A 329 25.27 2.79 -4.90
CA LEU A 329 24.50 4.03 -5.06
C LEU A 329 23.76 4.12 -6.39
N TRP A 330 24.42 3.73 -7.47
CA TRP A 330 23.86 3.75 -8.81
C TRP A 330 24.54 2.69 -9.67
N PRO A 331 23.81 1.92 -10.47
CA PRO A 331 24.44 0.94 -11.36
C PRO A 331 25.36 1.63 -12.37
N LYS A 332 26.63 1.26 -12.38
CA LYS A 332 27.62 1.87 -13.29
C LYS A 332 27.55 1.33 -14.72
N ASN A 333 26.87 0.19 -14.93
CA ASN A 333 26.73 -0.44 -16.22
C ASN A 333 25.54 -1.43 -16.22
N GLU A 334 25.15 -1.91 -17.39
CA GLU A 334 24.07 -2.89 -17.54
C GLU A 334 24.31 -4.18 -16.77
N GLU A 335 25.55 -4.59 -16.60
CA GLU A 335 25.90 -5.80 -15.87
C GLU A 335 25.67 -5.63 -14.35
N ALA A 336 25.93 -4.44 -13.81
CA ALA A 336 25.59 -4.11 -12.45
C ALA A 336 24.07 -4.01 -12.23
N ILE A 337 23.32 -3.56 -13.24
CA ILE A 337 21.85 -3.58 -13.21
C ILE A 337 21.35 -5.03 -13.23
N LYS A 338 21.88 -5.87 -14.09
CA LYS A 338 21.50 -7.28 -14.19
C LYS A 338 21.88 -8.09 -12.95
N SER A 339 23.00 -7.77 -12.32
CA SER A 339 23.44 -8.43 -11.09
C SER A 339 22.64 -8.01 -9.85
N CYS A 340 21.81 -6.96 -9.97
CA CYS A 340 20.91 -6.45 -8.91
C CYS A 340 21.55 -6.51 -7.53
N THR A 341 22.68 -5.83 -7.36
CA THR A 341 23.31 -5.76 -6.05
C THR A 341 22.49 -4.87 -5.14
N TRP A 342 21.75 -5.49 -4.31
CA TRP A 342 20.88 -4.90 -3.30
C TRP A 342 21.66 -4.59 -2.02
N PRO A 343 21.31 -3.52 -1.30
CA PRO A 343 20.43 -2.43 -1.71
C PRO A 343 21.19 -1.31 -2.43
N GLN A 344 20.62 -0.79 -3.51
CA GLN A 344 21.04 0.48 -4.07
C GLN A 344 20.43 1.60 -3.22
N TYR A 345 21.20 2.62 -2.86
CA TYR A 345 20.68 3.69 -2.02
C TYR A 345 21.40 5.02 -2.20
N TYR A 346 20.66 6.07 -1.90
CA TYR A 346 21.15 7.44 -1.76
C TYR A 346 21.15 7.85 -0.29
N ILE A 347 21.95 8.82 0.05
CA ILE A 347 22.01 9.36 1.40
C ILE A 347 21.28 10.70 1.44
N GLY A 348 20.26 10.79 2.27
CA GLY A 348 19.56 12.01 2.64
C GLY A 348 18.56 12.56 1.64
N ALA A 349 18.72 12.30 0.34
CA ALA A 349 17.82 12.85 -0.68
C ALA A 349 17.77 12.03 -1.97
N TYR A 350 16.65 12.13 -2.69
CA TYR A 350 16.46 11.54 -4.01
C TYR A 350 15.67 12.48 -4.94
N PRO A 351 16.10 12.71 -6.19
CA PRO A 351 15.33 13.47 -7.17
C PRO A 351 14.38 12.56 -7.92
N THR A 352 13.09 12.91 -7.98
CA THR A 352 12.16 12.25 -8.88
C THR A 352 11.70 13.22 -9.95
N CYS A 353 11.73 12.78 -11.21
CA CYS A 353 11.25 13.56 -12.34
C CYS A 353 10.68 12.65 -13.42
N PHE A 354 9.41 12.80 -13.71
CA PHE A 354 8.74 12.10 -14.81
C PHE A 354 7.67 12.96 -15.47
N LYS A 355 7.38 12.65 -16.74
CA LYS A 355 6.32 13.29 -17.49
C LYS A 355 5.18 12.28 -17.70
N LEU A 356 3.95 12.73 -17.45
CA LEU A 356 2.75 11.92 -17.69
C LEU A 356 2.51 11.80 -19.20
N PRO A 357 2.52 10.60 -19.80
CA PRO A 357 2.44 10.42 -21.23
C PRO A 357 1.07 10.83 -21.77
N VAL A 358 1.08 11.53 -22.92
CA VAL A 358 -0.11 11.94 -23.65
C VAL A 358 -0.26 11.05 -24.87
N TRP A 359 -1.32 10.26 -24.92
CA TRP A 359 -1.70 9.54 -26.12
C TRP A 359 -2.43 10.46 -27.09
N LYS A 360 -2.13 10.32 -28.36
CA LYS A 360 -2.81 11.04 -29.45
C LYS A 360 -3.15 10.07 -30.58
N GLU A 361 -4.38 10.11 -31.01
CA GLU A 361 -4.84 9.30 -32.12
C GLU A 361 -4.13 9.71 -33.42
N ASN A 362 -3.69 8.72 -34.21
CA ASN A 362 -3.01 8.90 -35.49
C ASN A 362 -1.68 9.68 -35.42
N ASP A 363 -1.08 9.81 -34.25
CA ASP A 363 0.28 10.38 -34.09
C ASP A 363 1.28 9.23 -33.88
N PRO A 364 2.16 8.93 -34.87
CA PRO A 364 3.12 7.83 -34.76
C PRO A 364 4.20 8.07 -33.69
N THR A 365 4.32 9.29 -33.19
CA THR A 365 5.26 9.65 -32.12
C THR A 365 4.62 9.55 -30.73
N SER A 366 3.31 9.30 -30.71
CA SER A 366 2.58 9.10 -29.46
C SER A 366 2.96 7.77 -28.81
N PRO A 367 3.01 7.68 -27.48
CA PRO A 367 3.08 6.40 -26.79
C PRO A 367 1.89 5.51 -27.20
N VAL A 368 2.08 4.18 -27.12
CA VAL A 368 1.01 3.20 -27.37
C VAL A 368 -0.09 3.31 -26.34
N MET A 369 0.30 3.59 -25.08
CA MET A 369 -0.60 3.89 -23.99
C MET A 369 -0.33 5.31 -23.46
N GLY A 370 -1.39 6.00 -23.07
CA GLY A 370 -1.27 7.26 -22.35
C GLY A 370 -1.37 7.07 -20.84
N GLN A 371 -1.24 8.15 -20.11
CA GLN A 371 -1.62 8.16 -18.70
C GLN A 371 -3.14 8.26 -18.59
N ALA A 372 -3.78 7.31 -17.91
CA ALA A 372 -5.20 7.43 -17.58
C ALA A 372 -5.43 8.55 -16.55
N PRO A 373 -6.38 9.46 -16.80
CA PRO A 373 -6.81 10.40 -15.78
C PRO A 373 -7.67 9.67 -14.73
N GLY A 374 -7.48 10.02 -13.45
CA GLY A 374 -8.22 9.42 -12.34
C GLY A 374 -7.48 9.52 -11.01
N THR A 375 -7.86 8.63 -10.11
CA THR A 375 -7.33 8.59 -8.75
C THR A 375 -6.18 7.58 -8.66
N HIS A 376 -4.98 8.11 -8.51
CA HIS A 376 -3.75 7.38 -8.25
C HIS A 376 -3.26 7.74 -6.83
N TRP A 377 -2.15 7.17 -6.40
CA TRP A 377 -1.56 7.48 -5.11
C TRP A 377 -0.05 7.27 -5.10
N TYR A 378 0.62 7.69 -4.05
CA TYR A 378 2.05 7.48 -3.87
C TYR A 378 2.34 7.01 -2.46
N HIS A 379 3.38 6.19 -2.31
CA HIS A 379 3.75 5.63 -1.03
C HIS A 379 5.20 5.15 -0.99
N SER A 380 5.69 4.88 0.23
CA SER A 380 6.98 4.20 0.41
C SER A 380 6.90 2.76 -0.10
N HIS A 381 7.93 2.33 -0.81
CA HIS A 381 8.01 1.00 -1.42
C HIS A 381 9.36 0.30 -1.15
N LYS A 382 10.05 0.66 -0.08
CA LYS A 382 11.31 0.02 0.27
C LYS A 382 11.06 -1.38 0.80
N HIS A 383 11.51 -2.41 0.04
CA HIS A 383 11.35 -3.81 0.43
C HIS A 383 11.95 -4.08 1.82
N GLY A 384 11.21 -4.76 2.66
CA GLY A 384 11.51 -5.01 4.07
C GLY A 384 10.97 -3.94 5.03
N SER A 385 10.45 -2.82 4.53
CA SER A 385 9.84 -1.79 5.37
C SER A 385 8.64 -1.08 4.74
N THR A 386 8.13 -1.54 3.62
CA THR A 386 6.93 -1.00 2.97
C THR A 386 5.75 -1.00 3.94
N ALA A 387 5.46 -2.14 4.56
CA ALA A 387 4.38 -2.26 5.53
C ALA A 387 4.57 -1.37 6.76
N LEU A 388 5.81 -1.27 7.27
CA LEU A 388 6.13 -0.42 8.41
C LEU A 388 5.91 1.06 8.11
N ASN A 389 6.35 1.51 6.95
CA ASN A 389 6.23 2.90 6.53
C ASN A 389 4.78 3.29 6.26
N LEU A 390 3.98 2.42 5.62
CA LEU A 390 2.56 2.69 5.42
C LEU A 390 1.77 2.67 6.73
N ALA A 391 2.11 1.77 7.66
CA ALA A 391 1.50 1.76 8.99
C ALA A 391 1.84 3.00 9.82
N ASN A 392 2.83 3.79 9.41
CA ASN A 392 3.14 5.11 9.96
C ASN A 392 2.44 6.26 9.22
N GLY A 393 1.77 6.00 8.10
CA GLY A 393 1.04 7.00 7.34
C GLY A 393 1.75 7.50 6.08
N MET A 394 2.85 6.88 5.66
CA MET A 394 3.65 7.32 4.51
C MET A 394 2.99 6.94 3.17
N ALA A 395 1.83 7.51 2.92
CA ALA A 395 1.07 7.44 1.67
C ALA A 395 0.32 8.75 1.44
N GLY A 396 0.02 9.08 0.18
CA GLY A 396 -0.79 10.25 -0.18
C GLY A 396 -1.44 10.07 -1.56
N ALA A 397 -2.51 10.80 -1.83
CA ALA A 397 -3.20 10.71 -3.10
C ALA A 397 -2.44 11.46 -4.21
N LEU A 398 -2.48 10.91 -5.43
CA LEU A 398 -2.02 11.53 -6.66
C LEU A 398 -3.21 11.60 -7.63
N ILE A 399 -3.75 12.78 -7.85
CA ILE A 399 -4.89 13.00 -8.75
C ILE A 399 -4.37 13.47 -10.09
N ILE A 400 -4.56 12.65 -11.10
CA ILE A 400 -4.20 12.98 -12.49
C ILE A 400 -5.47 13.34 -13.24
N GLN A 401 -5.60 14.60 -13.63
CA GLN A 401 -6.79 15.13 -14.28
C GLN A 401 -6.69 14.97 -15.82
N GLY A 402 -7.85 14.87 -16.44
CA GLY A 402 -7.99 14.81 -17.90
C GLY A 402 -9.42 15.10 -18.34
N GLU A 403 -9.80 14.65 -19.53
CA GLU A 403 -11.16 14.84 -20.06
C GLU A 403 -12.22 14.23 -19.15
N TYR A 404 -11.92 13.08 -18.51
CA TYR A 404 -12.77 12.45 -17.51
C TYR A 404 -13.20 13.44 -16.42
N ASP A 405 -12.24 14.15 -15.83
CA ASP A 405 -12.49 15.10 -14.75
C ASP A 405 -13.23 16.33 -15.25
N ASP A 406 -12.85 16.83 -16.45
CA ASP A 406 -13.47 17.99 -17.05
C ASP A 406 -14.96 17.77 -17.35
N LYS A 407 -15.33 16.55 -17.76
CA LYS A 407 -16.74 16.16 -17.95
C LYS A 407 -17.48 16.04 -16.62
N LEU A 408 -16.91 15.34 -15.64
CA LEU A 408 -17.56 15.12 -14.34
C LEU A 408 -17.76 16.42 -13.55
N ARG A 409 -16.89 17.41 -13.73
CA ARG A 409 -17.01 18.72 -13.05
C ARG A 409 -18.34 19.39 -13.25
N ASN A 410 -19.02 19.13 -14.36
CA ASN A 410 -20.35 19.70 -14.64
C ASN A 410 -21.47 19.08 -13.80
N PHE A 411 -21.22 17.94 -13.17
CA PHE A 411 -22.23 17.17 -12.42
C PHE A 411 -22.02 17.22 -10.91
N VAL A 412 -20.91 17.78 -10.44
CA VAL A 412 -20.56 17.78 -9.02
C VAL A 412 -20.36 19.19 -8.50
N SER A 413 -20.75 19.43 -7.26
CA SER A 413 -20.49 20.69 -6.58
C SER A 413 -19.15 20.68 -5.86
N ARG A 414 -18.73 19.54 -5.37
CA ARG A 414 -17.48 19.35 -4.59
C ARG A 414 -16.83 18.01 -4.86
N GLU A 415 -15.52 17.97 -4.74
CA GLU A 415 -14.71 16.76 -4.71
C GLU A 415 -14.22 16.47 -3.27
N ARG A 416 -14.13 15.19 -2.93
CA ARG A 416 -13.55 14.70 -1.67
C ARG A 416 -12.50 13.62 -1.97
N VAL A 417 -11.29 13.84 -1.54
CA VAL A 417 -10.24 12.83 -1.56
C VAL A 417 -10.22 12.15 -0.19
N LEU A 418 -10.46 10.85 -0.17
CA LEU A 418 -10.61 10.02 1.02
C LEU A 418 -9.50 8.95 1.02
N VAL A 419 -8.44 9.19 1.78
CA VAL A 419 -7.32 8.26 1.92
C VAL A 419 -7.57 7.39 3.14
N LEU A 420 -7.78 6.09 2.91
CA LEU A 420 -8.01 5.08 3.95
C LEU A 420 -6.67 4.52 4.40
N GLN A 421 -6.38 4.56 5.69
CA GLN A 421 -5.11 4.10 6.25
C GLN A 421 -5.31 3.30 7.53
N GLN A 422 -4.37 2.40 7.81
CA GLN A 422 -4.24 1.73 9.10
C GLN A 422 -2.96 2.20 9.75
N TYR A 423 -3.05 2.81 10.93
CA TYR A 423 -1.89 3.27 11.67
C TYR A 423 -1.46 2.27 12.72
N SER A 424 -0.15 2.08 12.83
CA SER A 424 0.45 1.30 13.88
C SER A 424 1.88 1.77 14.13
N THR A 425 2.21 1.99 15.39
CA THR A 425 3.59 2.14 15.83
C THR A 425 4.22 0.79 16.18
N GLN A 426 3.50 -0.28 15.90
CA GLN A 426 3.89 -1.61 16.25
C GLN A 426 4.84 -2.18 15.23
N VAL A 427 5.85 -2.78 15.70
CA VAL A 427 6.90 -3.38 14.91
C VAL A 427 6.41 -4.64 14.20
N ASN A 428 5.52 -5.38 14.85
CA ASN A 428 4.94 -6.59 14.31
C ASN A 428 3.51 -6.34 13.82
N LEU A 429 3.37 -5.93 12.58
CA LEU A 429 2.10 -5.62 11.94
C LEU A 429 1.12 -6.80 11.84
N MET A 430 1.59 -8.02 12.03
CA MET A 430 0.74 -9.22 12.06
C MET A 430 0.22 -9.56 13.46
N ARG A 431 0.79 -8.93 14.46
CA ARG A 431 0.37 -9.03 15.86
C ARG A 431 0.17 -7.63 16.40
N SER A 432 -1.04 -7.13 16.32
CA SER A 432 -1.39 -5.90 17.04
C SER A 432 -1.00 -6.04 18.52
N GLY A 433 -0.40 -5.00 19.07
CA GLY A 433 -0.08 -4.99 20.49
C GLY A 433 1.38 -4.83 20.87
N ILE A 434 2.28 -4.52 19.92
CA ILE A 434 3.68 -4.17 20.21
C ILE A 434 3.85 -2.65 20.12
N ASN A 435 4.43 -2.04 21.12
CA ASN A 435 4.69 -0.61 21.15
C ASN A 435 5.98 -0.26 20.37
N ASP A 436 6.26 1.02 20.25
CA ASP A 436 7.43 1.57 19.56
C ASP A 436 8.79 1.18 20.19
N THR A 437 8.79 0.57 21.36
CA THR A 437 9.98 -0.02 22.00
C THR A 437 10.14 -1.51 21.71
N GLY A 438 9.27 -2.11 20.91
CA GLY A 438 9.28 -3.54 20.59
C GLY A 438 8.59 -4.43 21.63
N GLN A 439 7.95 -3.86 22.65
CA GLN A 439 7.25 -4.63 23.69
C GLN A 439 5.75 -4.78 23.40
N ALA A 440 5.21 -5.93 23.76
CA ALA A 440 3.78 -6.19 23.61
C ALA A 440 2.94 -5.21 24.45
N ASN A 441 2.00 -4.55 23.80
CA ASN A 441 0.99 -3.75 24.50
C ASN A 441 -0.29 -4.60 24.62
N SER A 442 -0.51 -5.17 25.79
CA SER A 442 -1.66 -6.03 26.07
C SER A 442 -3.03 -5.34 25.90
N ASN A 443 -3.02 -4.00 25.89
CA ASN A 443 -4.25 -3.21 25.77
C ASN A 443 -4.67 -2.95 24.31
N ILE A 444 -3.87 -3.34 23.31
CA ILE A 444 -4.18 -3.15 21.90
C ILE A 444 -4.52 -4.48 21.24
N LYS A 445 -5.66 -4.53 20.55
CA LYS A 445 -6.21 -5.74 19.91
C LYS A 445 -6.05 -5.77 18.40
N GLY A 446 -5.94 -4.64 17.75
CA GLY A 446 -5.87 -4.58 16.28
C GLY A 446 -5.80 -3.15 15.76
N ASP A 447 -5.59 -3.05 14.45
CA ASP A 447 -5.54 -1.78 13.76
C ASP A 447 -6.94 -1.35 13.33
N LEU A 448 -7.22 -0.07 13.47
CA LEU A 448 -8.44 0.57 12.97
C LEU A 448 -8.15 1.20 11.60
N VAL A 449 -9.21 1.40 10.81
CA VAL A 449 -9.13 2.11 9.55
C VAL A 449 -9.51 3.57 9.78
N PHE A 450 -8.68 4.46 9.27
CA PHE A 450 -8.81 5.91 9.36
C PHE A 450 -9.11 6.49 7.99
N VAL A 451 -9.74 7.64 7.95
CA VAL A 451 -9.97 8.42 6.73
C VAL A 451 -9.31 9.78 6.90
N ASN A 452 -8.34 10.09 6.05
CA ASN A 452 -7.57 11.34 6.11
C ASN A 452 -6.93 11.60 7.49
N GLY A 453 -6.48 10.55 8.18
CA GLY A 453 -5.87 10.65 9.50
C GLY A 453 -6.87 10.68 10.67
N GLN A 454 -8.17 10.68 10.40
CA GLN A 454 -9.22 10.74 11.41
C GLN A 454 -9.98 9.42 11.52
N PHE A 455 -10.41 9.09 12.71
CA PHE A 455 -11.25 7.92 12.95
C PHE A 455 -12.72 8.31 12.88
N THR A 456 -13.48 7.63 12.01
CA THR A 456 -14.91 7.89 11.76
C THR A 456 -15.28 9.37 11.55
N PRO A 457 -14.59 10.12 10.64
CA PRO A 457 -14.91 11.52 10.43
C PRO A 457 -16.30 11.71 9.82
N VAL A 458 -16.76 12.95 9.79
CA VAL A 458 -18.05 13.35 9.21
C VAL A 458 -17.83 14.11 7.90
N VAL A 459 -18.32 13.56 6.81
CA VAL A 459 -18.40 14.22 5.51
C VAL A 459 -19.69 15.02 5.43
N GLN A 460 -19.59 16.34 5.21
CA GLN A 460 -20.77 17.18 5.02
C GLN A 460 -21.22 17.24 3.56
N MET A 461 -22.51 17.13 3.35
CA MET A 461 -23.20 17.36 2.08
C MET A 461 -24.37 18.31 2.26
N ASN A 462 -24.69 19.12 1.23
CA ASN A 462 -25.92 19.86 1.19
C ASN A 462 -27.09 18.95 0.72
N PRO A 463 -28.34 19.27 1.07
CA PRO A 463 -29.48 18.61 0.42
C PRO A 463 -29.39 18.72 -1.09
N ASN A 464 -29.75 17.66 -1.81
CA ASN A 464 -29.70 17.56 -3.28
C ASN A 464 -28.29 17.58 -3.92
N GLU A 465 -27.24 17.72 -3.14
CA GLU A 465 -25.86 17.85 -3.62
C GLU A 465 -25.36 16.55 -4.24
N MET A 466 -24.54 16.67 -5.28
CA MET A 466 -23.68 15.58 -5.78
C MET A 466 -22.22 15.91 -5.53
N GLN A 467 -21.50 14.99 -4.90
CA GLN A 467 -20.06 15.06 -4.69
C GLN A 467 -19.35 13.96 -5.46
N LEU A 468 -18.11 14.23 -5.90
CA LEU A 468 -17.19 13.22 -6.38
C LEU A 468 -16.32 12.77 -5.19
N TRP A 469 -16.42 11.50 -4.82
CA TRP A 469 -15.56 10.89 -3.82
C TRP A 469 -14.49 10.04 -4.48
N ARG A 470 -13.23 10.41 -4.24
CA ARG A 470 -12.05 9.66 -4.68
C ARG A 470 -11.50 8.90 -3.49
N ILE A 471 -11.69 7.60 -3.48
CA ILE A 471 -11.34 6.73 -2.36
C ILE A 471 -10.09 5.95 -2.71
N VAL A 472 -9.04 6.09 -1.88
CA VAL A 472 -7.77 5.35 -1.97
C VAL A 472 -7.67 4.41 -0.80
N ASN A 473 -7.56 3.11 -1.03
CA ASN A 473 -7.25 2.16 0.04
C ASN A 473 -5.73 2.05 0.23
N ALA A 474 -5.16 2.97 0.97
CA ALA A 474 -3.75 3.00 1.35
C ALA A 474 -3.46 2.23 2.67
N CYS A 475 -4.27 1.25 3.01
CA CYS A 475 -4.01 0.37 4.14
C CYS A 475 -2.88 -0.61 3.83
N HIS A 476 -2.04 -0.91 4.80
CA HIS A 476 -0.96 -1.88 4.60
C HIS A 476 -1.43 -3.33 4.41
N ARG A 477 -2.70 -3.64 4.73
CA ARG A 477 -3.27 -5.00 4.59
C ARG A 477 -4.78 -5.10 4.53
N ALA A 478 -5.53 -4.05 4.90
CA ALA A 478 -6.97 -4.17 5.02
C ALA A 478 -7.65 -4.24 3.66
N GLN A 479 -8.49 -5.23 3.48
CA GLN A 479 -9.52 -5.24 2.47
C GLN A 479 -10.75 -4.50 3.02
N ILE A 480 -11.33 -3.64 2.21
CA ILE A 480 -12.47 -2.80 2.59
C ILE A 480 -13.71 -3.25 1.80
N PRO A 481 -14.51 -4.19 2.33
CA PRO A 481 -15.80 -4.55 1.74
C PRO A 481 -16.80 -3.42 2.01
N LEU A 482 -16.77 -2.39 1.14
CA LEU A 482 -17.65 -1.25 1.28
C LEU A 482 -19.10 -1.68 1.13
N ALA A 483 -19.93 -1.38 2.15
CA ALA A 483 -21.33 -1.72 2.14
C ALA A 483 -22.13 -0.85 1.15
N ALA A 484 -23.33 -1.30 0.77
CA ALA A 484 -24.27 -0.48 0.00
C ALA A 484 -24.53 0.86 0.73
N PRO A 485 -24.85 1.93 0.00
CA PRO A 485 -25.15 3.23 0.61
C PRO A 485 -26.31 3.11 1.60
N PRO A 486 -26.26 3.84 2.72
CA PRO A 486 -27.37 3.89 3.63
C PRO A 486 -28.58 4.54 2.94
N ALA A 487 -29.79 4.24 3.42
CA ALA A 487 -31.00 4.81 2.87
C ALA A 487 -30.95 6.35 2.81
N GLY A 488 -31.28 6.88 1.67
CA GLY A 488 -31.23 8.33 1.38
C GLY A 488 -30.00 8.77 0.59
N LEU A 489 -28.88 8.06 0.63
CA LEU A 489 -27.76 8.28 -0.27
C LEU A 489 -27.88 7.41 -1.51
N ASN A 490 -27.50 7.96 -2.65
CA ASN A 490 -27.33 7.21 -3.89
C ASN A 490 -25.89 7.41 -4.38
N TRP A 491 -25.31 6.38 -5.02
CA TRP A 491 -24.02 6.55 -5.66
C TRP A 491 -23.83 5.68 -6.90
N VAL A 492 -22.90 6.10 -7.75
CA VAL A 492 -22.49 5.40 -8.95
C VAL A 492 -20.97 5.41 -9.03
N GLN A 493 -20.38 4.26 -9.33
CA GLN A 493 -18.94 4.17 -9.57
C GLN A 493 -18.62 4.70 -10.97
N THR A 494 -17.57 5.53 -11.08
CA THR A 494 -17.15 6.15 -12.34
C THR A 494 -15.74 5.79 -12.77
N ALA A 495 -14.90 5.32 -11.85
CA ALA A 495 -13.55 4.86 -12.14
C ALA A 495 -13.11 3.74 -11.19
N GLN A 496 -12.17 2.93 -11.66
CA GLN A 496 -11.47 1.89 -10.91
C GLN A 496 -9.96 2.04 -11.16
N ASP A 497 -9.17 1.98 -10.10
CA ASP A 497 -7.69 2.02 -10.15
C ASP A 497 -7.11 3.11 -11.06
N GLY A 498 -7.68 4.32 -10.96
CA GLY A 498 -7.24 5.47 -11.74
C GLY A 498 -7.66 5.44 -13.20
N VAL A 499 -8.50 4.49 -13.62
CA VAL A 499 -9.04 4.41 -14.98
C VAL A 499 -10.55 4.59 -14.96
N GLN A 500 -11.08 5.51 -15.79
CA GLN A 500 -12.51 5.68 -15.96
C GLN A 500 -13.18 4.38 -16.43
N LEU A 501 -14.42 4.14 -16.00
CA LEU A 501 -15.21 3.03 -16.53
C LEU A 501 -15.67 3.31 -17.95
N HIS A 502 -15.76 2.25 -18.76
CA HIS A 502 -16.43 2.32 -20.05
C HIS A 502 -17.90 2.71 -19.85
N GLN A 503 -18.48 3.42 -20.81
CA GLN A 503 -19.87 3.89 -20.73
C GLN A 503 -20.88 2.80 -20.46
N ASP A 504 -20.67 1.59 -20.98
CA ASP A 504 -21.57 0.47 -20.71
C ASP A 504 -21.44 -0.08 -19.29
N ASN A 505 -20.25 -0.06 -18.71
CA ASN A 505 -20.03 -0.37 -17.30
C ASN A 505 -20.62 0.71 -16.38
N TYR A 506 -20.54 1.97 -16.81
CA TYR A 506 -21.17 3.08 -16.10
C TYR A 506 -22.69 2.93 -16.02
N LYS A 507 -23.36 2.47 -17.09
CA LYS A 507 -24.77 2.13 -17.10
C LYS A 507 -25.11 0.96 -16.18
N GLN A 508 -24.18 0.00 -16.04
CA GLN A 508 -24.33 -1.18 -15.17
C GLN A 508 -24.01 -0.88 -13.72
N ALA A 509 -23.31 0.22 -13.42
CA ALA A 509 -23.10 0.72 -12.09
C ALA A 509 -24.43 1.28 -11.54
N VAL A 510 -25.30 0.37 -11.13
CA VAL A 510 -26.62 0.71 -10.62
C VAL A 510 -26.47 1.50 -9.34
N PRO A 511 -27.16 2.65 -9.17
CA PRO A 511 -27.27 3.31 -7.89
C PRO A 511 -27.63 2.29 -6.80
N ASN A 512 -27.00 2.41 -5.63
CA ASN A 512 -27.17 1.50 -4.49
C ASN A 512 -26.60 0.07 -4.66
N ALA A 513 -25.79 -0.19 -5.69
CA ALA A 513 -25.02 -1.41 -5.75
C ALA A 513 -23.86 -1.40 -4.74
N SER A 514 -23.45 -2.54 -4.22
CA SER A 514 -22.22 -2.69 -3.46
C SER A 514 -21.01 -2.56 -4.40
N PHE A 515 -19.92 -1.96 -3.93
CA PHE A 515 -18.78 -1.63 -4.76
C PHE A 515 -17.62 -2.60 -4.67
N GLY A 516 -16.69 -2.35 -5.56
CA GLY A 516 -15.47 -3.05 -5.79
C GLY A 516 -15.72 -4.20 -6.73
N ILE A 517 -15.01 -4.24 -7.86
CA ILE A 517 -15.12 -5.24 -8.92
C ILE A 517 -16.59 -5.45 -9.30
N PRO A 518 -16.99 -5.34 -10.55
CA PRO A 518 -18.40 -5.52 -10.90
C PRO A 518 -18.91 -6.74 -10.13
N ALA A 519 -19.91 -6.53 -9.30
CA ALA A 519 -20.47 -7.59 -8.48
C ALA A 519 -20.87 -8.72 -9.41
N VAL A 520 -20.02 -9.71 -9.53
CA VAL A 520 -20.35 -10.94 -10.24
C VAL A 520 -21.24 -11.70 -9.29
N VAL A 521 -22.53 -11.70 -9.59
CA VAL A 521 -23.53 -12.43 -8.81
C VAL A 521 -23.65 -13.82 -9.42
N ASN A 522 -23.41 -14.85 -8.62
CA ASN A 522 -23.65 -16.22 -9.07
C ASN A 522 -25.17 -16.51 -9.21
N ALA A 523 -25.51 -17.68 -9.74
CA ALA A 523 -26.92 -18.10 -9.92
C ALA A 523 -27.72 -18.15 -8.61
N ALA A 524 -27.06 -18.22 -7.46
CA ALA A 524 -27.67 -18.18 -6.12
C ALA A 524 -27.81 -16.76 -5.55
N GLY A 525 -27.46 -15.72 -6.31
CA GLY A 525 -27.51 -14.34 -5.85
C GLY A 525 -26.33 -13.93 -4.95
N THR A 526 -25.30 -14.78 -4.83
CA THR A 526 -24.12 -14.48 -3.99
C THR A 526 -23.14 -13.62 -4.78
N GLN A 527 -22.74 -12.51 -4.18
CA GLN A 527 -21.79 -11.58 -4.78
C GLN A 527 -20.37 -12.13 -4.70
N ILE A 528 -19.68 -12.17 -5.84
CA ILE A 528 -18.26 -12.49 -5.95
C ILE A 528 -17.53 -11.16 -6.23
N GLY A 529 -16.66 -10.75 -5.35
CA GLY A 529 -16.02 -9.43 -5.42
C GLY A 529 -16.72 -8.40 -4.53
N GLY A 530 -16.36 -7.14 -4.64
CA GLY A 530 -16.95 -6.05 -3.87
C GLY A 530 -16.14 -5.63 -2.67
N SER A 531 -14.83 -5.97 -2.64
CA SER A 531 -13.89 -5.49 -1.63
C SER A 531 -12.80 -4.68 -2.29
N LEU A 532 -12.56 -3.47 -1.78
CA LEU A 532 -11.35 -2.73 -2.14
C LEU A 532 -10.17 -3.41 -1.49
N ALA A 533 -9.34 -4.06 -2.27
CA ALA A 533 -8.07 -4.57 -1.80
C ALA A 533 -7.15 -3.42 -1.36
N ALA A 534 -6.14 -3.71 -0.55
CA ALA A 534 -5.09 -2.74 -0.27
C ALA A 534 -4.41 -2.38 -1.61
N GLY A 535 -4.33 -1.08 -1.93
CA GLY A 535 -3.86 -0.59 -3.24
C GLY A 535 -4.97 -0.09 -4.17
N ASN A 536 -6.17 -0.64 -4.10
CA ASN A 536 -7.27 -0.23 -4.99
C ASN A 536 -7.73 1.22 -4.75
N ARG A 537 -8.27 1.81 -5.82
CA ARG A 537 -8.91 3.13 -5.81
C ARG A 537 -10.24 3.06 -6.54
N ILE A 538 -11.20 3.81 -6.05
CA ILE A 538 -12.49 4.01 -6.74
C ILE A 538 -12.90 5.47 -6.73
N ASP A 539 -13.58 5.89 -7.79
CA ASP A 539 -14.25 7.17 -7.86
C ASP A 539 -15.77 6.96 -7.84
N LEU A 540 -16.45 7.68 -6.96
CA LEU A 540 -17.91 7.60 -6.79
C LEU A 540 -18.54 8.97 -6.99
N LEU A 541 -19.59 9.04 -7.80
CA LEU A 541 -20.55 10.13 -7.73
C LEU A 541 -21.56 9.80 -6.62
N VAL A 542 -21.66 10.67 -5.63
CA VAL A 542 -22.52 10.45 -4.46
C VAL A 542 -23.55 11.57 -4.38
N GLN A 543 -24.83 11.19 -4.41
CA GLN A 543 -25.96 12.10 -4.35
C GLN A 543 -26.58 12.08 -2.94
N ALA A 544 -26.71 13.26 -2.36
CA ALA A 544 -27.39 13.45 -1.08
C ALA A 544 -28.92 13.45 -1.22
N PRO A 545 -29.67 13.07 -0.17
CA PRO A 545 -31.11 13.24 -0.13
C PRO A 545 -31.53 14.70 -0.18
N SER A 546 -32.81 14.92 -0.53
CA SER A 546 -33.38 16.28 -0.65
C SER A 546 -33.63 16.94 0.72
N THR A 547 -33.65 16.16 1.78
CA THR A 547 -33.92 16.67 3.15
C THR A 547 -32.66 16.50 4.03
N PRO A 548 -32.40 17.45 4.92
CA PRO A 548 -31.38 17.30 5.93
C PRO A 548 -31.58 16.03 6.75
N THR A 549 -30.49 15.40 7.16
CA THR A 549 -30.54 14.22 8.04
C THR A 549 -30.66 14.62 9.50
N THR A 550 -31.48 13.91 10.25
CA THR A 550 -31.60 14.13 11.72
C THR A 550 -30.46 13.50 12.48
N GLN A 551 -29.84 12.44 11.91
CA GLN A 551 -28.63 11.79 12.41
C GLN A 551 -27.68 11.56 11.25
N PRO A 552 -26.35 11.58 11.46
CA PRO A 552 -25.38 11.28 10.42
C PRO A 552 -25.56 9.85 9.89
N LEU A 553 -25.46 9.68 8.58
CA LEU A 553 -25.61 8.41 7.88
C LEU A 553 -24.29 7.63 7.92
N PRO A 554 -24.23 6.40 8.44
CA PRO A 554 -22.98 5.64 8.55
C PRO A 554 -22.60 5.00 7.21
N ILE A 555 -21.41 5.28 6.72
CA ILE A 555 -20.78 4.56 5.63
C ILE A 555 -19.98 3.40 6.25
N LYS A 556 -20.32 2.18 5.83
CA LYS A 556 -19.81 0.96 6.49
C LYS A 556 -18.90 0.14 5.56
N TYR A 557 -17.99 -0.61 6.19
CA TYR A 557 -17.26 -1.70 5.58
C TYR A 557 -17.40 -2.94 6.47
N GLY A 558 -18.02 -4.00 5.91
CA GLY A 558 -18.50 -5.09 6.75
C GLY A 558 -19.37 -4.55 7.90
N PRO A 559 -19.18 -4.96 9.15
CA PRO A 559 -19.97 -4.49 10.29
C PRO A 559 -19.48 -3.14 10.86
N ARG A 560 -18.35 -2.61 10.40
CA ARG A 560 -17.69 -1.42 10.97
C ARG A 560 -18.08 -0.14 10.24
N ILE A 561 -18.06 0.97 10.95
CA ILE A 561 -18.23 2.30 10.37
C ILE A 561 -16.88 2.81 9.89
N LEU A 562 -16.85 3.32 8.67
CA LEU A 562 -15.69 3.95 8.05
C LEU A 562 -15.71 5.46 8.31
N PHE A 563 -16.84 6.10 8.03
CA PHE A 563 -17.11 7.50 8.29
C PHE A 563 -18.61 7.76 8.29
N TYR A 564 -19.00 8.97 8.63
CA TYR A 564 -20.39 9.40 8.59
C TYR A 564 -20.64 10.45 7.50
N VAL A 565 -21.87 10.55 7.04
CA VAL A 565 -22.34 11.64 6.17
C VAL A 565 -23.41 12.42 6.91
N GLU A 566 -23.19 13.71 7.10
CA GLU A 566 -24.20 14.65 7.59
C GLU A 566 -24.74 15.45 6.40
N VAL A 567 -26.06 15.39 6.17
CA VAL A 567 -26.71 16.21 5.16
C VAL A 567 -27.33 17.42 5.84
N LYS A 568 -26.71 18.57 5.62
CA LYS A 568 -27.09 19.82 6.23
C LYS A 568 -26.68 20.96 5.31
N GLN A 569 -27.56 21.98 5.17
CA GLN A 569 -27.25 23.16 4.36
C GLN A 569 -26.03 23.88 4.93
N ASP A 570 -25.01 24.03 4.12
CA ASP A 570 -23.86 24.88 4.39
C ASP A 570 -24.26 26.32 4.08
N PRO A 571 -24.22 27.24 5.08
CA PRO A 571 -24.64 28.62 4.86
C PRO A 571 -23.79 29.38 3.85
N GLN A 572 -22.57 28.91 3.56
CA GLN A 572 -21.64 29.48 2.59
C GLN A 572 -21.87 28.98 1.16
N MET A 573 -22.75 27.99 0.98
CA MET A 573 -23.02 27.37 -0.31
C MET A 573 -24.42 27.74 -0.81
N PRO A 574 -24.61 27.89 -2.12
CA PRO A 574 -25.93 28.08 -2.70
C PRO A 574 -26.88 26.92 -2.36
N VAL A 575 -28.15 27.23 -2.16
CA VAL A 575 -29.19 26.21 -1.98
C VAL A 575 -29.41 25.48 -3.31
N ILE A 576 -29.33 24.16 -3.29
CA ILE A 576 -29.60 23.30 -4.44
C ILE A 576 -31.10 22.90 -4.38
N ASN A 577 -31.93 23.55 -5.19
CA ASN A 577 -33.38 23.43 -5.12
C ASN A 577 -33.95 22.11 -5.65
N SER A 578 -33.16 21.34 -6.40
CA SER A 578 -33.55 20.02 -6.93
C SER A 578 -32.37 19.09 -6.95
N PRO A 579 -32.57 17.76 -6.83
CA PRO A 579 -31.47 16.79 -6.86
C PRO A 579 -30.63 16.91 -8.13
N MET A 580 -29.33 17.07 -7.96
CA MET A 580 -28.38 17.00 -9.08
C MET A 580 -28.46 15.63 -9.71
N GLN A 581 -28.56 15.57 -11.02
CA GLN A 581 -28.77 14.31 -11.74
C GLN A 581 -27.43 13.62 -12.05
N PHE A 582 -27.41 12.29 -11.97
CA PHE A 582 -26.26 11.53 -12.46
C PHE A 582 -26.10 11.74 -13.97
N PRO A 583 -24.85 11.85 -14.48
CA PRO A 583 -24.61 11.99 -15.89
C PRO A 583 -25.14 10.77 -16.66
N LYS A 584 -25.67 11.00 -17.84
CA LYS A 584 -26.00 9.95 -18.77
C LYS A 584 -24.72 9.41 -19.42
N PRO A 585 -24.72 8.19 -19.94
CA PRO A 585 -23.55 7.57 -20.55
C PRO A 585 -22.90 8.40 -21.68
N ASN A 586 -23.68 9.17 -22.43
CA ASN A 586 -23.17 10.04 -23.49
C ASN A 586 -22.67 11.41 -22.99
N GLU A 587 -22.85 11.71 -21.70
CA GLU A 587 -22.40 12.94 -21.06
C GLU A 587 -21.06 12.79 -20.34
N ILE A 588 -20.59 11.54 -20.12
CA ILE A 588 -19.25 11.25 -19.58
C ILE A 588 -18.20 11.24 -20.67
N ALA A 589 -16.92 11.27 -20.27
CA ALA A 589 -15.81 11.15 -21.20
C ALA A 589 -15.85 9.82 -21.96
N GLN A 590 -15.53 9.87 -23.24
CA GLN A 590 -15.37 8.64 -24.03
C GLN A 590 -14.09 7.93 -23.60
N MET A 591 -14.14 6.60 -23.59
CA MET A 591 -12.95 5.79 -23.38
C MET A 591 -11.97 6.02 -24.54
N PRO A 592 -10.73 6.42 -24.30
CA PRO A 592 -9.77 6.54 -25.39
C PRO A 592 -9.43 5.15 -25.95
N LYS A 593 -9.16 5.07 -27.27
CA LYS A 593 -8.95 3.80 -27.97
C LYS A 593 -7.84 2.93 -27.37
N TRP A 594 -6.83 3.53 -26.76
CA TRP A 594 -5.77 2.76 -26.12
C TRP A 594 -6.24 2.03 -24.84
N LEU A 595 -7.40 2.38 -24.31
CA LEU A 595 -8.09 1.69 -23.22
C LEU A 595 -9.19 0.72 -23.70
N ASP A 596 -9.32 0.50 -25.01
CA ASP A 596 -10.22 -0.53 -25.55
C ASP A 596 -9.85 -1.91 -25.00
N ASN A 597 -10.79 -2.85 -25.14
CA ASN A 597 -10.55 -4.23 -24.75
C ASN A 597 -9.35 -4.82 -25.48
N ILE A 598 -8.47 -5.47 -24.71
CA ILE A 598 -7.32 -6.17 -25.29
C ILE A 598 -7.85 -7.34 -26.14
N ASP A 599 -7.51 -7.32 -27.42
CA ASP A 599 -7.88 -8.35 -28.38
C ASP A 599 -7.20 -9.68 -28.01
N PRO A 600 -7.94 -10.75 -27.69
CA PRO A 600 -7.35 -12.06 -27.37
C PRO A 600 -6.54 -12.65 -28.53
N ALA A 601 -6.80 -12.25 -29.77
CA ALA A 601 -6.04 -12.70 -30.94
C ALA A 601 -4.61 -12.13 -30.97
N LYS A 602 -4.33 -11.05 -30.23
CA LYS A 602 -3.01 -10.45 -30.10
C LYS A 602 -2.16 -11.04 -28.98
N VAL A 603 -2.70 -11.98 -28.22
CA VAL A 603 -1.96 -12.64 -27.13
C VAL A 603 -0.84 -13.50 -27.71
N THR A 604 0.40 -13.16 -27.36
CA THR A 604 1.60 -13.86 -27.84
C THR A 604 2.15 -14.84 -26.80
N VAL A 605 1.91 -14.58 -25.51
CA VAL A 605 2.42 -15.40 -24.40
C VAL A 605 1.31 -15.64 -23.38
N ARG A 606 1.31 -16.85 -22.80
CA ARG A 606 0.48 -17.20 -21.66
C ARG A 606 1.36 -17.58 -20.49
N ARG A 607 1.05 -17.06 -19.29
CA ARG A 607 1.78 -17.35 -18.05
C ARG A 607 0.84 -17.82 -16.96
N GLU A 608 1.41 -18.57 -16.03
CA GLU A 608 0.80 -18.93 -14.77
C GLU A 608 1.71 -18.49 -13.63
N LEU A 609 1.16 -17.82 -12.62
CA LEU A 609 1.86 -17.46 -11.40
C LEU A 609 1.08 -18.01 -10.20
N ARG A 610 1.78 -18.53 -9.21
CA ARG A 610 1.19 -19.10 -8.01
C ARG A 610 1.62 -18.38 -6.75
N PHE A 611 0.67 -17.75 -6.10
CA PHE A 611 0.85 -17.08 -4.84
C PHE A 611 0.56 -18.05 -3.70
N ALA A 612 1.49 -18.18 -2.77
CA ALA A 612 1.33 -19.09 -1.66
C ALA A 612 1.96 -18.57 -0.37
N SER A 613 1.27 -18.81 0.75
CA SER A 613 1.85 -18.73 2.08
C SER A 613 2.09 -20.16 2.55
N LEU A 614 3.35 -20.58 2.56
CA LEU A 614 3.75 -21.96 2.83
C LEU A 614 4.19 -22.13 4.27
N ASN A 615 3.84 -23.27 4.87
CA ASN A 615 4.39 -23.71 6.13
C ASN A 615 5.81 -24.29 5.95
N PRO A 616 6.56 -24.53 7.04
CA PRO A 616 7.87 -25.18 6.96
C PRO A 616 7.88 -26.55 6.27
N ASP A 617 6.74 -27.24 6.27
CA ASP A 617 6.58 -28.53 5.56
C ASP A 617 6.29 -28.38 4.06
N GLY A 618 6.35 -27.16 3.53
CA GLY A 618 6.08 -26.85 2.14
C GLY A 618 4.58 -26.89 1.74
N LYS A 619 3.69 -27.13 2.71
CA LYS A 619 2.25 -27.12 2.45
C LYS A 619 1.65 -25.75 2.64
N ALA A 620 0.55 -25.49 1.95
CA ALA A 620 -0.19 -24.23 2.12
C ALA A 620 -0.56 -23.99 3.59
N SER A 621 -0.27 -22.78 4.08
CA SER A 621 -0.50 -22.41 5.47
C SER A 621 -2.00 -22.29 5.72
N ASN A 622 -2.56 -23.21 6.50
CA ASN A 622 -3.89 -23.09 7.07
C ASN A 622 -3.79 -22.72 8.55
N ARG A 623 -3.67 -21.43 8.84
CA ARG A 623 -3.56 -20.93 10.22
C ARG A 623 -4.75 -21.28 11.12
N SER A 624 -5.88 -21.68 10.53
CA SER A 624 -7.07 -22.04 11.32
C SER A 624 -6.95 -23.38 12.06
N THR A 625 -6.04 -24.26 11.63
CA THR A 625 -5.91 -25.63 12.18
C THR A 625 -4.61 -25.87 12.93
N GLN A 626 -3.65 -24.95 12.84
CA GLN A 626 -2.36 -25.08 13.53
C GLN A 626 -2.40 -24.37 14.90
N GLY A 627 -2.00 -25.10 15.92
CA GLY A 627 -1.65 -24.50 17.22
C GLY A 627 -0.54 -23.45 17.03
N PRO A 628 -0.05 -22.79 18.07
CA PRO A 628 0.99 -21.78 17.99
C PRO A 628 2.31 -22.38 17.51
N SER A 629 2.33 -22.85 16.29
CA SER A 629 3.53 -23.22 15.54
C SER A 629 4.28 -21.92 15.26
N PHE A 630 5.51 -21.86 15.69
CA PHE A 630 6.28 -20.64 15.86
C PHE A 630 6.97 -20.16 14.60
N ALA A 631 6.94 -20.92 13.51
CA ALA A 631 7.52 -20.48 12.25
C ALA A 631 6.48 -19.69 11.43
N PRO A 632 6.77 -18.46 11.05
CA PRO A 632 5.90 -17.72 10.13
C PRO A 632 5.91 -18.43 8.78
N PRO A 633 4.77 -18.45 8.06
CA PRO A 633 4.74 -19.02 6.72
C PRO A 633 5.67 -18.24 5.79
N ALA A 634 6.36 -18.94 4.90
CA ALA A 634 7.04 -18.30 3.79
C ALA A 634 6.00 -17.74 2.81
N HIS A 635 6.15 -16.47 2.43
CA HIS A 635 5.33 -15.84 1.42
C HIS A 635 6.06 -15.89 0.09
N THR A 636 5.48 -16.56 -0.90
CA THR A 636 6.16 -16.90 -2.15
C THR A 636 5.31 -16.63 -3.38
N ILE A 637 5.97 -16.40 -4.51
CA ILE A 637 5.41 -16.50 -5.85
C ILE A 637 6.16 -17.60 -6.58
N ASP A 638 5.47 -18.59 -7.14
CA ASP A 638 6.03 -19.81 -7.76
C ASP A 638 7.00 -20.55 -6.84
N GLY A 639 6.70 -20.60 -5.54
CA GLY A 639 7.52 -21.25 -4.53
C GLY A 639 8.81 -20.51 -4.16
N LYS A 640 9.06 -19.32 -4.72
CA LYS A 640 10.26 -18.52 -4.47
C LYS A 640 9.92 -17.28 -3.63
N LYS A 641 10.82 -16.95 -2.71
CA LYS A 641 10.87 -15.64 -2.07
C LYS A 641 11.65 -14.66 -2.95
N PHE A 642 11.38 -13.37 -2.77
CA PHE A 642 12.14 -12.31 -3.43
C PHE A 642 13.65 -12.48 -3.20
N ASN A 643 14.42 -12.40 -4.27
CA ASN A 643 15.87 -12.67 -4.24
C ASN A 643 16.71 -11.68 -5.05
N ASN A 644 16.11 -10.55 -5.48
CA ASN A 644 16.72 -9.54 -6.34
C ASN A 644 17.20 -10.05 -7.71
N GLN A 645 16.64 -11.15 -8.19
CA GLN A 645 16.89 -11.63 -9.55
C GLN A 645 15.62 -11.45 -10.37
N VAL A 646 15.81 -11.28 -11.68
CA VAL A 646 14.68 -11.22 -12.61
C VAL A 646 14.03 -12.59 -12.67
N ASP A 647 12.78 -12.68 -12.24
CA ASP A 647 12.01 -13.92 -12.28
C ASP A 647 11.16 -14.01 -13.56
N GLN A 648 10.70 -12.87 -14.08
CA GLN A 648 9.84 -12.79 -15.25
C GLN A 648 10.47 -11.87 -16.30
N SER A 649 10.58 -12.34 -17.53
CA SER A 649 11.02 -11.52 -18.67
C SER A 649 9.91 -11.42 -19.71
N MET A 650 9.61 -10.21 -20.15
CA MET A 650 8.66 -9.89 -21.20
C MET A 650 9.34 -9.14 -22.33
N VAL A 651 8.76 -9.20 -23.51
CA VAL A 651 9.25 -8.47 -24.68
C VAL A 651 8.45 -7.19 -24.86
N LEU A 652 9.12 -6.07 -25.08
CA LEU A 652 8.45 -4.79 -25.36
C LEU A 652 7.58 -4.93 -26.62
N GLY A 653 6.32 -4.53 -26.49
CA GLY A 653 5.28 -4.69 -27.51
C GLY A 653 4.43 -5.94 -27.34
N ALA A 654 4.77 -6.85 -26.42
CA ALA A 654 4.00 -8.07 -26.20
C ALA A 654 2.64 -7.79 -25.56
N THR A 655 1.66 -8.62 -25.96
CA THR A 655 0.37 -8.77 -25.29
C THR A 655 0.32 -10.14 -24.65
N GLU A 656 0.11 -10.20 -23.36
CA GLU A 656 0.14 -11.45 -22.61
C GLU A 656 -1.18 -11.73 -21.87
N GLU A 657 -1.48 -13.02 -21.69
CA GLU A 657 -2.61 -13.52 -20.88
C GLU A 657 -2.06 -14.32 -19.71
N TRP A 658 -2.44 -13.94 -18.50
CA TRP A 658 -1.92 -14.55 -17.27
C TRP A 658 -3.03 -15.19 -16.46
N THR A 659 -2.72 -16.34 -15.86
CA THR A 659 -3.55 -16.96 -14.81
C THR A 659 -2.81 -16.84 -13.49
N LEU A 660 -3.44 -16.19 -12.52
CA LEU A 660 -2.86 -15.94 -11.20
C LEU A 660 -3.61 -16.78 -10.17
N TYR A 661 -2.93 -17.77 -9.63
CA TYR A 661 -3.48 -18.69 -8.64
C TYR A 661 -3.13 -18.27 -7.21
N ASN A 662 -4.03 -18.53 -6.29
CA ASN A 662 -3.77 -18.48 -4.86
C ASN A 662 -3.95 -19.88 -4.25
N ASP A 663 -2.85 -20.47 -3.85
CA ASP A 663 -2.81 -21.80 -3.22
C ASP A 663 -3.05 -21.73 -1.71
N SER A 664 -3.14 -20.52 -1.14
CA SER A 664 -3.32 -20.33 0.31
C SER A 664 -4.79 -20.26 0.69
N PRO A 665 -5.27 -21.07 1.62
CA PRO A 665 -6.57 -20.89 2.21
C PRO A 665 -6.59 -19.71 3.20
N GLY A 666 -7.71 -19.01 3.27
CA GLY A 666 -8.01 -18.04 4.32
C GLY A 666 -7.56 -16.60 4.10
N ALA A 667 -6.75 -16.30 3.08
CA ALA A 667 -6.39 -14.94 2.72
C ALA A 667 -6.39 -14.76 1.20
N ALA A 668 -7.04 -13.74 0.69
CA ALA A 668 -6.82 -13.28 -0.66
C ALA A 668 -5.45 -12.58 -0.76
N HIS A 669 -4.77 -12.69 -1.90
CA HIS A 669 -3.55 -11.98 -2.18
C HIS A 669 -3.84 -10.91 -3.25
N PRO A 670 -3.90 -9.61 -2.89
CA PRO A 670 -3.99 -8.54 -3.88
C PRO A 670 -2.73 -8.57 -4.76
N PHE A 671 -2.92 -8.86 -6.04
CA PHE A 671 -1.86 -8.82 -7.03
C PHE A 671 -1.74 -7.42 -7.59
N HIS A 672 -0.57 -6.84 -7.50
CA HIS A 672 -0.22 -5.58 -8.13
C HIS A 672 0.97 -5.76 -9.07
N ILE A 673 0.93 -5.06 -10.20
CA ILE A 673 2.05 -4.93 -11.14
C ILE A 673 2.25 -3.46 -11.49
N HIS A 674 3.50 -3.00 -11.44
CA HIS A 674 3.84 -1.63 -11.77
C HIS A 674 3.66 -1.35 -13.27
N ILE A 675 3.42 -0.09 -13.63
CA ILE A 675 3.42 0.48 -14.98
C ILE A 675 2.24 0.02 -15.84
N ASN A 676 2.00 -1.29 -15.91
CA ASN A 676 1.13 -1.91 -16.91
C ASN A 676 -0.20 -2.34 -16.29
N PRO A 677 -1.28 -1.58 -16.49
CA PRO A 677 -2.61 -2.02 -16.07
C PRO A 677 -3.08 -3.23 -16.88
N PHE A 678 -4.05 -3.93 -16.35
CA PHE A 678 -4.58 -5.17 -16.92
C PHE A 678 -6.10 -5.24 -16.89
N GLN A 679 -6.67 -6.13 -17.70
CA GLN A 679 -8.10 -6.41 -17.76
C GLN A 679 -8.38 -7.82 -17.26
N VAL A 680 -9.26 -7.96 -16.26
CA VAL A 680 -9.70 -9.26 -15.73
C VAL A 680 -10.89 -9.76 -16.55
N PHE A 681 -10.86 -11.04 -16.98
CA PHE A 681 -11.94 -11.62 -17.81
C PHE A 681 -12.48 -12.94 -17.28
N GLU A 682 -11.83 -13.59 -16.32
CA GLU A 682 -12.32 -14.82 -15.66
C GLU A 682 -11.87 -14.86 -14.21
N ILE A 683 -12.77 -15.33 -13.32
CA ILE A 683 -12.51 -15.42 -11.88
C ILE A 683 -13.05 -16.74 -11.34
N LEU A 684 -12.25 -17.47 -10.58
CA LEU A 684 -12.71 -18.58 -9.74
C LEU A 684 -12.54 -18.24 -8.27
N ASN A 685 -13.64 -18.11 -7.54
CA ASN A 685 -13.64 -18.09 -6.09
C ASN A 685 -14.22 -19.40 -5.57
N PRO A 686 -13.39 -20.37 -5.18
CA PRO A 686 -13.88 -21.68 -4.78
C PRO A 686 -14.74 -21.65 -3.50
N ALA A 687 -14.62 -20.66 -2.66
CA ALA A 687 -15.51 -20.50 -1.51
C ALA A 687 -16.98 -20.25 -1.91
N VAL A 688 -17.21 -19.81 -3.15
CA VAL A 688 -18.54 -19.44 -3.67
C VAL A 688 -19.04 -20.45 -4.71
N SER A 689 -18.15 -20.92 -5.59
CA SER A 689 -18.52 -21.80 -6.72
C SER A 689 -17.37 -22.71 -7.11
N ALA A 690 -17.68 -23.92 -7.58
CA ALA A 690 -16.72 -24.82 -8.21
C ALA A 690 -16.40 -24.44 -9.67
N THR A 691 -17.19 -23.57 -10.27
CA THR A 691 -17.03 -23.14 -11.67
C THR A 691 -16.64 -21.68 -11.74
N PRO A 692 -15.72 -21.33 -12.65
CA PRO A 692 -15.33 -19.95 -12.83
C PRO A 692 -16.46 -19.09 -13.42
N VAL A 693 -16.36 -17.79 -13.17
CA VAL A 693 -17.22 -16.78 -13.78
C VAL A 693 -16.43 -16.09 -14.87
N THR A 694 -16.94 -16.13 -16.10
CA THR A 694 -16.37 -15.39 -17.24
C THR A 694 -17.07 -14.04 -17.34
N LEU A 695 -16.26 -12.97 -17.27
CA LEU A 695 -16.75 -11.60 -17.45
C LEU A 695 -16.97 -11.31 -18.93
N LYS A 696 -17.81 -10.34 -19.21
CA LYS A 696 -18.10 -9.88 -20.58
C LYS A 696 -17.49 -8.50 -20.82
N PRO A 697 -17.01 -8.21 -22.04
CA PRO A 697 -16.59 -6.87 -22.38
C PRO A 697 -17.77 -5.88 -22.36
N PRO A 698 -17.49 -4.56 -22.16
CA PRO A 698 -16.18 -3.98 -21.97
C PRO A 698 -15.59 -4.32 -20.62
N TYR A 699 -14.31 -4.74 -20.61
CA TYR A 699 -13.60 -5.08 -19.39
C TYR A 699 -13.17 -3.85 -18.62
N ILE A 700 -13.13 -3.97 -17.29
CA ILE A 700 -12.59 -2.94 -16.40
C ILE A 700 -11.06 -3.10 -16.33
N TRP A 701 -10.36 -1.99 -16.31
CA TRP A 701 -8.92 -1.92 -16.10
C TRP A 701 -8.61 -1.87 -14.61
N PHE A 702 -7.61 -2.63 -14.21
CA PHE A 702 -7.06 -2.71 -12.85
C PHE A 702 -5.54 -2.59 -12.90
N ASP A 703 -4.93 -2.19 -11.80
CA ASP A 703 -3.52 -2.40 -11.52
C ASP A 703 -3.30 -3.20 -10.24
N ASP A 704 -4.37 -3.40 -9.47
CA ASP A 704 -4.42 -4.24 -8.28
C ASP A 704 -5.70 -5.07 -8.27
N PHE A 705 -5.57 -6.39 -8.04
CA PHE A 705 -6.71 -7.29 -8.00
C PHE A 705 -6.51 -8.45 -7.03
N ALA A 706 -7.43 -8.63 -6.08
CA ALA A 706 -7.34 -9.69 -5.09
C ALA A 706 -7.56 -11.08 -5.70
N ILE A 707 -6.53 -11.93 -5.67
CA ILE A 707 -6.62 -13.34 -6.04
C ILE A 707 -7.45 -14.06 -4.97
N PRO A 708 -8.61 -14.67 -5.30
CA PRO A 708 -9.41 -15.36 -4.31
C PRO A 708 -8.65 -16.49 -3.62
N PRO A 709 -8.88 -16.74 -2.32
CA PRO A 709 -8.16 -17.79 -1.59
C PRO A 709 -8.57 -19.18 -2.06
N ALA A 710 -7.68 -20.15 -1.86
CA ALA A 710 -8.00 -21.55 -1.99
C ALA A 710 -9.09 -21.95 -0.98
N ALA A 711 -10.07 -22.70 -1.41
CA ALA A 711 -11.18 -23.16 -0.55
C ALA A 711 -11.78 -24.49 -1.06
N LYS A 712 -12.60 -25.09 -0.23
CA LYS A 712 -13.48 -26.18 -0.67
C LYS A 712 -14.73 -25.58 -1.32
N PRO A 713 -15.04 -25.94 -2.57
CA PRO A 713 -16.28 -25.50 -3.19
C PRO A 713 -17.51 -26.02 -2.45
N PRO A 714 -18.65 -25.35 -2.58
CA PRO A 714 -19.92 -25.88 -2.08
C PRO A 714 -20.19 -27.30 -2.63
N GLY A 715 -20.38 -28.26 -1.71
CA GLY A 715 -20.56 -29.68 -2.06
C GLY A 715 -19.29 -30.44 -2.45
N GLY A 716 -18.14 -29.77 -2.54
CA GLY A 716 -16.83 -30.38 -2.82
C GLY A 716 -16.15 -30.95 -1.59
N THR A 717 -15.24 -31.90 -1.79
CA THR A 717 -14.45 -32.54 -0.71
C THR A 717 -13.03 -32.01 -0.64
N GLU A 718 -12.49 -31.48 -1.73
CA GLU A 718 -11.11 -31.06 -1.86
C GLU A 718 -10.98 -29.53 -1.88
N VAL A 719 -9.88 -29.02 -1.34
CA VAL A 719 -9.49 -27.62 -1.47
C VAL A 719 -8.89 -27.42 -2.85
N ILE A 720 -9.43 -26.47 -3.60
CA ILE A 720 -8.87 -26.06 -4.88
C ILE A 720 -8.40 -24.61 -4.83
N PRO A 721 -7.37 -24.21 -5.60
CA PRO A 721 -6.91 -22.85 -5.64
C PRO A 721 -7.96 -21.92 -6.21
N GLY A 722 -8.04 -20.71 -5.64
CA GLY A 722 -8.73 -19.61 -6.29
C GLY A 722 -7.84 -18.97 -7.36
N TYR A 723 -8.43 -18.33 -8.35
CA TYR A 723 -7.66 -17.64 -9.38
C TYR A 723 -8.45 -16.54 -10.09
N PHE A 724 -7.72 -15.70 -10.80
CA PHE A 724 -8.29 -14.91 -11.89
C PHE A 724 -7.39 -14.97 -13.13
N LYS A 725 -8.00 -14.68 -14.30
CA LYS A 725 -7.27 -14.53 -15.56
C LYS A 725 -7.34 -13.09 -16.04
N MET A 726 -6.22 -12.61 -16.53
CA MET A 726 -6.08 -11.25 -17.03
C MET A 726 -5.38 -11.18 -18.37
N ARG A 727 -5.54 -10.03 -19.05
CA ARG A 727 -4.71 -9.63 -20.18
C ARG A 727 -4.05 -8.28 -19.92
N THR A 728 -2.79 -8.17 -20.30
CA THR A 728 -2.01 -6.95 -20.18
C THR A 728 -1.14 -6.75 -21.42
N ARG A 729 -0.60 -5.51 -21.58
CA ARG A 729 0.32 -5.15 -22.65
C ARG A 729 1.58 -4.56 -22.06
N PHE A 730 2.72 -5.02 -22.52
CA PHE A 730 4.03 -4.50 -22.12
C PHE A 730 4.53 -3.54 -23.21
N VAL A 731 4.09 -2.30 -23.14
CA VAL A 731 4.34 -1.29 -24.17
C VAL A 731 5.00 -0.05 -23.56
N ASP A 732 5.62 0.76 -24.43
CA ASP A 732 6.23 2.05 -24.15
C ASP A 732 7.54 2.00 -23.34
N TYR A 733 7.64 1.19 -22.29
CA TYR A 733 8.80 1.21 -21.40
C TYR A 733 9.47 -0.15 -21.26
N ALA A 734 10.76 -0.20 -21.58
CA ALA A 734 11.66 -1.28 -21.20
C ALA A 734 12.30 -0.95 -19.85
N GLY A 735 12.70 -1.97 -19.10
CA GLY A 735 13.36 -1.78 -17.80
C GLY A 735 13.01 -2.86 -16.80
N ILE A 736 13.43 -2.66 -15.57
CA ILE A 736 13.18 -3.58 -14.44
C ILE A 736 12.27 -2.90 -13.43
N TYR A 737 11.19 -3.59 -13.04
CA TYR A 737 10.23 -3.16 -12.04
C TYR A 737 9.70 -4.38 -11.27
N VAL A 738 8.67 -4.23 -10.47
CA VAL A 738 8.18 -5.29 -9.60
C VAL A 738 6.73 -5.66 -9.87
N LEU A 739 6.40 -6.90 -9.52
CA LEU A 739 5.05 -7.35 -9.21
C LEU A 739 5.05 -7.96 -7.81
N HIS A 740 3.95 -7.83 -7.08
CA HIS A 740 3.91 -8.31 -5.70
C HIS A 740 2.48 -8.46 -5.16
N CYS A 741 2.37 -9.06 -4.00
CA CYS A 741 1.15 -9.04 -3.20
C CYS A 741 1.05 -7.71 -2.44
N HIS A 742 -0.06 -6.98 -2.56
CA HIS A 742 -0.26 -5.71 -1.88
C HIS A 742 -0.76 -5.83 -0.42
N ILE A 743 -0.74 -7.03 0.17
CA ILE A 743 -0.59 -7.16 1.61
C ILE A 743 0.90 -6.94 1.91
N LEU A 744 1.25 -5.73 2.28
CA LEU A 744 2.65 -5.29 2.30
C LEU A 744 3.54 -6.07 3.26
N GLY A 745 2.96 -6.64 4.32
CA GLY A 745 3.69 -7.58 5.17
C GLY A 745 4.01 -8.92 4.49
N HIS A 746 3.30 -9.30 3.42
CA HIS A 746 3.65 -10.45 2.57
C HIS A 746 4.72 -10.06 1.56
N GLU A 747 4.60 -8.89 0.94
CA GLU A 747 5.61 -8.29 0.07
C GLU A 747 6.97 -8.24 0.76
N ASP A 748 7.07 -7.53 1.91
CA ASP A 748 8.30 -7.35 2.69
C ASP A 748 8.95 -8.68 3.12
N ARG A 749 8.19 -9.78 3.10
CA ARG A 749 8.62 -11.11 3.53
C ARG A 749 8.77 -12.10 2.39
N GLY A 750 8.78 -11.61 1.15
CA GLY A 750 9.18 -12.38 -0.02
C GLY A 750 8.15 -12.54 -1.12
N MET A 751 6.88 -12.10 -0.97
CA MET A 751 5.86 -12.23 -2.01
C MET A 751 5.97 -11.10 -3.04
N MET A 752 7.14 -11.00 -3.67
CA MET A 752 7.51 -10.05 -4.69
C MET A 752 8.44 -10.70 -5.71
N GLN A 753 8.38 -10.28 -6.95
CA GLN A 753 9.29 -10.68 -8.03
C GLN A 753 9.77 -9.46 -8.81
N LEU A 754 11.01 -9.52 -9.33
CA LEU A 754 11.46 -8.60 -10.35
C LEU A 754 10.97 -9.06 -11.72
N VAL A 755 10.45 -8.12 -12.47
CA VAL A 755 10.09 -8.27 -13.87
C VAL A 755 10.98 -7.40 -14.74
N GLN A 756 11.39 -7.92 -15.88
CA GLN A 756 12.16 -7.19 -16.88
C GLN A 756 11.39 -7.14 -18.19
N VAL A 757 11.19 -5.96 -18.73
CA VAL A 757 10.75 -5.78 -20.13
C VAL A 757 11.97 -5.47 -20.98
N VAL A 758 12.28 -6.37 -21.91
CA VAL A 758 13.43 -6.24 -22.82
C VAL A 758 13.01 -5.67 -24.16
N GLN A 759 13.92 -4.91 -24.80
CA GLN A 759 13.71 -4.41 -26.16
C GLN A 759 13.55 -5.60 -27.13
N ASN A 760 12.64 -5.46 -28.08
CA ASN A 760 12.50 -6.41 -29.16
C ASN A 760 13.66 -6.21 -30.16
N THR A 761 14.73 -6.94 -30.02
CA THR A 761 15.92 -6.84 -30.89
C THR A 761 15.77 -7.57 -32.23
N GLY A 762 14.60 -8.15 -32.52
CA GLY A 762 14.36 -8.89 -33.75
C GLY A 762 15.11 -10.23 -33.86
N HIS A 763 15.90 -10.60 -32.87
CA HIS A 763 16.53 -11.91 -32.77
C HIS A 763 15.70 -12.83 -31.88
N THR A 764 15.03 -13.79 -32.50
CA THR A 764 14.44 -14.94 -31.83
C THR A 764 15.55 -15.88 -31.35
N GLU A 765 16.14 -15.60 -30.19
CA GLU A 765 16.82 -16.66 -29.46
C GLU A 765 15.77 -17.34 -28.57
N HIS A 766 15.36 -18.51 -29.03
CA HIS A 766 14.62 -19.47 -28.21
C HIS A 766 15.50 -19.93 -27.05
N ARG A 767 15.12 -19.59 -25.84
CA ARG A 767 15.53 -20.28 -24.63
C ARG A 767 14.32 -20.64 -23.80
#